data_0d70f909d85660ee2fcec1cbdda8ad89
#
_entry.id   0d70f909d85660ee2fcec1cbdda8ad89
#
_cell.length_a   1.000
_cell.length_b   1.000
_cell.length_c   1.000
_cell.angle_alpha   90.00
_cell.angle_beta   90.00
_cell.angle_gamma   90.00
#
_symmetry.space_group_name_H-M   'P 1'
#
loop_
_entity.id
_entity.type
_entity.pdbx_description
1 polymer ?
#
loop_
_entity_poly.entity_id
_entity_poly.type
_entity_poly.pdbx_seq_one_letter_code
_entity_poly.pdbx_strand_id
1 'polypeptide(L)'
;MSVKRDVPFPLHDVNILSASDEELKSISSEMGLSLSLDEMKVIVDYFRKEGRNPTDVELESLGQAWSEHCCYKSSKNILKKFVFSVKHPNVLSRGDAGVMVFDEDHGYALRIESHNHPSAIEPYGGAATGIGGILRDIVCMGAQPVGLGDPLCFGPIDRKGELPPGTKHPRYLLSGVVSGIRDYGNRVGVPTITGGFFFDERYTTNCLVNVGALGIVRKDELTNNFAGGSGETMILIGGRTGRDGIHGVTFASADLTSTSDEDSRGAVQLGDPITKEPIIHACLEVNRLGLITGMKDLGGGGLSCVVGEMALSAGECGADVHLEKVPLKEEGLAPWEIWVSESQERMMVTCKPENTEKILEIFELWDVLATPVAVTTDIPRTKVYWHGTKVLDMDTEFLTGGPAYDRPYVSPKVSGKEDEVFPEIPSAGEAIPALLSDLNVASREWAIRQYDFEVRGSTALGPMVGKMNAAGPGDASIIMPVPGSFRGLAATIGCNPWFTEADPYNGAMSSVEEALRGLVSVGARPDAITNCLNFGNPEKPDRLGVFREAVRGLGDICRALEIPIPSGNVSLYNEGSEGGGVLPTPMIMATGIIEDTRKAVSADFKDPGSRVYLVGSTKDEMGGSLLFRKYGGRGGAVPKADPAVFKRISEKLLSAMDRRLVRSCHDCSDGGAAVAIAEMCLSGRVGAEIDVPRDAEESIWLYSESNTRWIVEIKESSAKEFEGIMGGDARMIGRTGGDFLAIAGARIPVSGLYESWSRPLWNVMGGAA
;
A
#
# COMPACT_ATOMS: atom_id res chain seq x y z
N MET A 1 35.67 -16.01 -11.16
CA MET A 1 36.70 -16.31 -10.14
C MET A 1 37.21 -15.00 -9.58
N SER A 2 37.36 -14.91 -8.27
CA SER A 2 37.79 -13.69 -7.58
C SER A 2 39.22 -13.82 -7.07
N VAL A 3 39.91 -12.69 -6.96
CA VAL A 3 41.28 -12.61 -6.40
C VAL A 3 41.23 -11.75 -5.15
N LYS A 4 41.60 -12.32 -3.99
CA LYS A 4 41.66 -11.58 -2.74
C LYS A 4 42.78 -10.53 -2.83
N ARG A 5 42.46 -9.27 -2.44
CA ARG A 5 43.47 -8.21 -2.30
C ARG A 5 44.35 -8.44 -1.05
N ASP A 6 45.57 -7.91 -1.11
CA ASP A 6 46.50 -7.96 0.03
C ASP A 6 46.16 -6.84 1.05
N VAL A 7 45.05 -7.07 1.78
CA VAL A 7 44.54 -6.21 2.85
C VAL A 7 44.07 -7.06 4.04
N PRO A 8 44.06 -6.53 5.28
CA PRO A 8 43.79 -7.31 6.50
C PRO A 8 42.30 -7.69 6.70
N PHE A 9 41.47 -7.54 5.68
CA PHE A 9 40.05 -7.87 5.69
C PHE A 9 39.60 -8.53 4.38
N PRO A 10 38.42 -9.13 4.31
CA PRO A 10 37.88 -9.67 3.05
C PRO A 10 37.60 -8.55 2.04
N LEU A 11 38.30 -8.59 0.89
CA LEU A 11 38.08 -7.74 -0.27
C LEU A 11 38.60 -8.48 -1.49
N HIS A 12 37.78 -8.64 -2.53
CA HIS A 12 38.11 -9.39 -3.71
C HIS A 12 37.92 -8.59 -4.99
N ASP A 13 38.89 -8.66 -5.90
CA ASP A 13 38.69 -8.26 -7.30
C ASP A 13 38.02 -9.42 -8.04
N VAL A 14 36.88 -9.15 -8.67
CA VAL A 14 36.10 -10.17 -9.40
C VAL A 14 36.42 -10.06 -10.88
N ASN A 15 37.00 -11.12 -11.46
CA ASN A 15 37.44 -11.12 -12.84
C ASN A 15 36.26 -11.24 -13.81
N ILE A 16 35.67 -10.11 -14.21
CA ILE A 16 34.61 -10.06 -15.22
C ILE A 16 35.10 -9.67 -16.60
N LEU A 17 36.26 -8.99 -16.72
CA LEU A 17 36.75 -8.47 -18.00
C LEU A 17 37.16 -9.56 -18.98
N SER A 18 37.59 -10.71 -18.50
CA SER A 18 37.96 -11.88 -19.30
C SER A 18 37.01 -13.06 -19.19
N ALA A 19 35.89 -12.89 -18.47
CA ALA A 19 34.90 -13.93 -18.24
C ALA A 19 34.07 -14.21 -19.50
N SER A 20 33.73 -15.49 -19.73
CA SER A 20 32.76 -15.93 -20.73
C SER A 20 31.32 -15.61 -20.27
N ASP A 21 30.35 -15.74 -21.18
CA ASP A 21 28.93 -15.55 -20.88
C ASP A 21 28.43 -16.51 -19.76
N GLU A 22 28.93 -17.77 -19.74
CA GLU A 22 28.61 -18.74 -18.70
C GLU A 22 29.23 -18.34 -17.34
N GLU A 23 30.48 -17.88 -17.36
CA GLU A 23 31.14 -17.42 -16.13
C GLU A 23 30.49 -16.16 -15.57
N LEU A 24 30.02 -15.22 -16.40
CA LEU A 24 29.26 -14.04 -15.96
C LEU A 24 27.94 -14.43 -15.27
N LYS A 25 27.21 -15.41 -15.81
CA LYS A 25 26.01 -15.97 -15.18
C LYS A 25 26.32 -16.64 -13.83
N SER A 26 27.42 -17.44 -13.78
CA SER A 26 27.85 -18.09 -12.55
C SER A 26 28.22 -17.06 -11.47
N ILE A 27 28.97 -16.01 -11.82
CA ILE A 27 29.31 -14.91 -10.89
C ILE A 27 28.03 -14.24 -10.33
N SER A 28 27.07 -13.90 -11.20
CA SER A 28 25.82 -13.27 -10.76
C SER A 28 25.04 -14.20 -9.81
N SER A 29 25.00 -15.50 -10.10
CA SER A 29 24.30 -16.50 -9.27
C SER A 29 25.01 -16.75 -7.93
N GLU A 30 26.33 -16.98 -7.97
CA GLU A 30 27.14 -17.32 -6.78
C GLU A 30 27.20 -16.16 -5.77
N MET A 31 27.21 -14.92 -6.26
CA MET A 31 27.18 -13.72 -5.42
C MET A 31 25.76 -13.24 -5.06
N GLY A 32 24.70 -13.88 -5.57
CA GLY A 32 23.33 -13.48 -5.28
C GLY A 32 22.92 -12.14 -5.88
N LEU A 33 23.59 -11.68 -6.96
CA LEU A 33 23.37 -10.34 -7.55
C LEU A 33 22.03 -10.21 -8.27
N SER A 34 21.44 -11.31 -8.73
CA SER A 34 20.20 -11.34 -9.53
C SER A 34 20.24 -10.46 -10.79
N LEU A 35 21.45 -10.31 -11.37
CA LEU A 35 21.70 -9.57 -12.61
C LEU A 35 21.62 -10.49 -13.81
N SER A 36 20.91 -10.08 -14.86
CA SER A 36 20.86 -10.78 -16.14
C SER A 36 22.20 -10.73 -16.87
N LEU A 37 22.38 -11.63 -17.85
CA LEU A 37 23.59 -11.61 -18.68
C LEU A 37 23.81 -10.27 -19.39
N ASP A 38 22.75 -9.64 -19.88
CA ASP A 38 22.83 -8.37 -20.57
C ASP A 38 23.26 -7.23 -19.61
N GLU A 39 22.74 -7.24 -18.38
CA GLU A 39 23.17 -6.32 -17.32
C GLU A 39 24.63 -6.54 -16.95
N MET A 40 25.06 -7.80 -16.80
CA MET A 40 26.46 -8.13 -16.55
C MET A 40 27.38 -7.63 -17.70
N LYS A 41 26.94 -7.73 -18.96
CA LYS A 41 27.70 -7.17 -20.10
C LYS A 41 27.83 -5.64 -20.06
N VAL A 42 26.78 -4.93 -19.66
CA VAL A 42 26.84 -3.48 -19.45
C VAL A 42 27.85 -3.13 -18.36
N ILE A 43 27.88 -3.90 -17.27
CA ILE A 43 28.87 -3.75 -16.18
C ILE A 43 30.28 -4.02 -16.68
N VAL A 44 30.49 -5.10 -17.48
CA VAL A 44 31.78 -5.39 -18.11
C VAL A 44 32.27 -4.22 -18.97
N ASP A 45 31.38 -3.61 -19.77
CA ASP A 45 31.72 -2.48 -20.62
C ASP A 45 32.08 -1.22 -19.82
N TYR A 46 31.43 -0.99 -18.69
CA TYR A 46 31.79 0.08 -17.76
C TYR A 46 33.19 -0.15 -17.17
N PHE A 47 33.46 -1.30 -16.59
CA PHE A 47 34.76 -1.59 -15.97
C PHE A 47 35.89 -1.74 -16.98
N ARG A 48 35.60 -2.06 -18.24
CA ARG A 48 36.60 -2.00 -19.35
C ARG A 48 37.05 -0.56 -19.62
N LYS A 49 36.12 0.42 -19.51
CA LYS A 49 36.48 1.85 -19.62
C LYS A 49 37.24 2.32 -18.39
N GLU A 50 36.91 1.83 -17.21
CA GLU A 50 37.66 2.09 -15.96
C GLU A 50 39.06 1.45 -15.97
N GLY A 51 39.37 0.50 -16.89
CA GLY A 51 40.63 -0.19 -17.01
C GLY A 51 41.00 -1.14 -15.89
N ARG A 52 39.99 -1.64 -15.15
CA ARG A 52 40.16 -2.52 -13.99
C ARG A 52 38.97 -3.48 -13.82
N ASN A 53 39.16 -4.56 -13.08
CA ASN A 53 38.07 -5.38 -12.60
C ASN A 53 37.34 -4.68 -11.44
N PRO A 54 36.04 -4.97 -11.20
CA PRO A 54 35.32 -4.51 -10.02
C PRO A 54 35.77 -5.25 -8.75
N THR A 55 35.53 -4.59 -7.61
CA THR A 55 35.54 -5.28 -6.32
C THR A 55 34.22 -6.01 -6.10
N ASP A 56 34.20 -6.95 -5.13
CA ASP A 56 32.99 -7.56 -4.62
C ASP A 56 31.99 -6.51 -4.10
N VAL A 57 32.45 -5.48 -3.39
CA VAL A 57 31.63 -4.35 -2.91
C VAL A 57 30.93 -3.62 -4.06
N GLU A 58 31.61 -3.40 -5.19
CA GLU A 58 31.06 -2.75 -6.37
C GLU A 58 29.99 -3.59 -7.06
N LEU A 59 30.18 -4.89 -7.19
CA LEU A 59 29.20 -5.79 -7.79
C LEU A 59 27.97 -5.95 -6.89
N GLU A 60 28.16 -6.13 -5.59
CA GLU A 60 27.07 -6.19 -4.61
C GLU A 60 26.24 -4.88 -4.63
N SER A 61 26.87 -3.73 -4.71
CA SER A 61 26.19 -2.45 -4.85
C SER A 61 25.29 -2.39 -6.10
N LEU A 62 25.82 -2.84 -7.25
CA LEU A 62 25.07 -2.86 -8.50
C LEU A 62 23.92 -3.87 -8.45
N GLY A 63 24.11 -5.03 -7.83
CA GLY A 63 23.05 -6.02 -7.62
C GLY A 63 21.85 -5.44 -6.86
N GLN A 64 22.11 -4.65 -5.81
CA GLN A 64 21.06 -3.98 -5.04
C GLN A 64 20.41 -2.84 -5.83
N ALA A 65 21.21 -1.87 -6.32
CA ALA A 65 20.70 -0.67 -6.98
C ALA A 65 19.96 -0.98 -8.29
N TRP A 66 20.38 -2.02 -9.03
CA TRP A 66 19.76 -2.44 -10.30
C TRP A 66 18.71 -3.53 -10.13
N SER A 67 18.28 -3.84 -8.91
CA SER A 67 17.15 -4.73 -8.67
C SER A 67 15.85 -4.13 -9.24
N GLU A 68 14.86 -4.98 -9.55
CA GLU A 68 13.53 -4.50 -9.97
C GLU A 68 12.91 -3.59 -8.90
N HIS A 69 13.15 -3.92 -7.64
CA HIS A 69 12.61 -3.17 -6.50
C HIS A 69 13.18 -1.74 -6.42
N CYS A 70 14.50 -1.54 -6.59
CA CYS A 70 15.12 -0.23 -6.46
C CYS A 70 14.96 0.65 -7.71
N CYS A 71 15.16 0.10 -8.91
CA CYS A 71 15.19 0.92 -10.13
C CYS A 71 13.94 0.83 -11.01
N TYR A 72 12.96 -0.05 -10.66
CA TYR A 72 11.73 -0.23 -11.44
C TYR A 72 12.00 -0.57 -12.91
N LYS A 73 13.01 -1.39 -13.18
CA LYS A 73 13.57 -1.61 -14.52
C LYS A 73 12.56 -2.09 -15.56
N SER A 74 11.54 -2.86 -15.18
CA SER A 74 10.48 -3.35 -16.09
C SER A 74 9.23 -2.47 -16.12
N SER A 75 8.98 -1.66 -15.08
CA SER A 75 7.73 -0.90 -14.91
C SER A 75 7.87 0.60 -15.15
N LYS A 76 9.07 1.17 -15.00
CA LYS A 76 9.35 2.62 -15.05
C LYS A 76 8.79 3.34 -16.28
N ASN A 77 8.95 2.74 -17.47
CA ASN A 77 8.47 3.34 -18.72
C ASN A 77 6.92 3.34 -18.80
N ILE A 78 6.27 2.27 -18.30
CA ILE A 78 4.81 2.17 -18.22
C ILE A 78 4.26 3.20 -17.25
N LEU A 79 4.88 3.33 -16.05
CA LEU A 79 4.49 4.31 -15.03
C LEU A 79 4.66 5.75 -15.53
N LYS A 80 5.79 6.08 -16.18
CA LYS A 80 6.02 7.40 -16.80
C LYS A 80 4.91 7.77 -17.78
N LYS A 81 4.47 6.81 -18.58
CA LYS A 81 3.47 7.03 -19.62
C LYS A 81 2.07 7.28 -19.04
N PHE A 82 1.66 6.54 -18.04
CA PHE A 82 0.26 6.50 -17.59
C PHE A 82 0.01 7.15 -16.22
N VAL A 83 0.97 7.09 -15.29
CA VAL A 83 0.82 7.55 -13.89
C VAL A 83 1.50 8.89 -13.67
N PHE A 84 2.80 9.02 -13.99
CA PHE A 84 3.54 10.25 -13.70
C PHE A 84 3.09 11.45 -14.53
N SER A 85 2.30 11.22 -15.57
CA SER A 85 1.67 12.28 -16.38
C SER A 85 0.50 12.98 -15.66
N VAL A 86 -0.05 12.39 -14.61
CA VAL A 86 -1.13 13.00 -13.80
C VAL A 86 -0.52 14.07 -12.90
N LYS A 87 -0.69 15.35 -13.28
CA LYS A 87 -0.20 16.51 -12.52
C LYS A 87 -1.38 17.24 -11.87
N HIS A 88 -1.17 17.74 -10.66
CA HIS A 88 -2.16 18.52 -9.94
C HIS A 88 -1.49 19.62 -9.11
N PRO A 89 -2.05 20.85 -9.03
CA PRO A 89 -1.43 21.98 -8.31
C PRO A 89 -1.33 21.76 -6.81
N ASN A 90 -2.18 20.94 -6.22
CA ASN A 90 -2.16 20.65 -4.78
C ASN A 90 -1.08 19.65 -4.36
N VAL A 91 -0.31 19.08 -5.30
CA VAL A 91 0.85 18.24 -4.98
C VAL A 91 2.02 19.14 -4.60
N LEU A 92 2.42 19.11 -3.33
CA LEU A 92 3.55 19.88 -2.80
C LEU A 92 4.89 19.19 -3.03
N SER A 93 4.94 17.87 -2.90
CA SER A 93 6.15 17.08 -3.10
C SER A 93 5.85 15.67 -3.62
N ARG A 94 6.85 15.09 -4.31
CA ARG A 94 6.89 13.70 -4.78
C ARG A 94 8.26 13.11 -4.40
N GLY A 95 8.47 12.91 -3.11
CA GLY A 95 9.69 12.30 -2.57
C GLY A 95 9.47 10.84 -2.19
N ASP A 96 10.03 10.42 -1.05
CA ASP A 96 9.82 9.09 -0.50
C ASP A 96 8.34 8.85 -0.20
N ALA A 97 7.61 9.86 0.30
CA ALA A 97 6.15 9.92 0.26
C ALA A 97 5.66 11.08 -0.60
N GLY A 98 4.40 11.00 -1.07
CA GLY A 98 3.74 12.13 -1.73
C GLY A 98 3.17 13.08 -0.68
N VAL A 99 3.25 14.39 -0.93
CA VAL A 99 2.70 15.41 -0.03
C VAL A 99 1.68 16.27 -0.78
N MET A 100 0.49 16.39 -0.18
CA MET A 100 -0.64 17.16 -0.68
C MET A 100 -0.93 18.37 0.22
N VAL A 101 -1.58 19.37 -0.33
CA VAL A 101 -2.11 20.49 0.49
C VAL A 101 -3.23 19.99 1.40
N PHE A 102 -3.13 20.23 2.72
CA PHE A 102 -4.22 19.99 3.66
C PHE A 102 -5.03 21.24 3.92
N ASP A 103 -4.39 22.32 4.34
CA ASP A 103 -4.99 23.64 4.55
C ASP A 103 -4.02 24.76 4.15
N GLU A 104 -4.25 25.97 4.63
CA GLU A 104 -3.38 27.12 4.32
C GLU A 104 -1.93 26.90 4.81
N ASP A 105 -1.75 26.34 6.00
CA ASP A 105 -0.46 26.19 6.67
C ASP A 105 0.13 24.77 6.57
N HIS A 106 -0.70 23.75 6.32
CA HIS A 106 -0.28 22.35 6.39
C HIS A 106 -0.38 21.62 5.06
N GLY A 107 0.50 20.64 4.89
CA GLY A 107 0.40 19.54 3.94
C GLY A 107 0.15 18.22 4.67
N TYR A 108 -0.40 17.24 3.97
CA TYR A 108 -0.42 15.85 4.45
C TYR A 108 0.38 14.94 3.53
N ALA A 109 1.17 14.05 4.13
CA ALA A 109 1.93 13.03 3.43
C ALA A 109 1.12 11.74 3.34
N LEU A 110 1.26 11.00 2.22
CA LEU A 110 0.63 9.68 2.03
C LEU A 110 1.54 8.77 1.23
N ARG A 111 1.57 7.49 1.61
CA ARG A 111 2.23 6.42 0.88
C ARG A 111 1.62 5.06 1.22
N ILE A 112 1.75 4.10 0.31
CA ILE A 112 1.46 2.68 0.53
C ILE A 112 2.58 1.85 -0.11
N GLU A 113 3.01 0.79 0.58
CA GLU A 113 4.05 -0.13 0.10
C GLU A 113 3.69 -1.58 0.34
N SER A 114 4.37 -2.47 -0.39
CA SER A 114 4.27 -3.92 -0.22
C SER A 114 5.41 -4.47 0.62
N HIS A 115 5.08 -5.46 1.46
CA HIS A 115 6.05 -6.26 2.20
C HIS A 115 5.70 -7.75 2.09
N ASN A 116 5.43 -8.22 0.85
CA ASN A 116 4.82 -9.51 0.54
C ASN A 116 5.74 -10.70 0.84
N HIS A 117 6.87 -10.80 0.13
CA HIS A 117 7.80 -11.94 0.24
C HIS A 117 8.34 -12.16 1.66
N PRO A 118 8.81 -11.12 2.38
CA PRO A 118 9.24 -11.29 3.77
C PRO A 118 8.12 -11.81 4.68
N SER A 119 6.88 -11.34 4.48
CA SER A 119 5.73 -11.77 5.28
C SER A 119 5.27 -13.19 4.98
N ALA A 120 5.50 -13.71 3.76
CA ALA A 120 5.22 -15.10 3.42
C ALA A 120 6.18 -16.07 4.15
N ILE A 121 7.41 -15.62 4.46
CA ILE A 121 8.43 -16.41 5.16
C ILE A 121 8.32 -16.23 6.67
N GLU A 122 8.32 -14.99 7.15
CA GLU A 122 8.24 -14.65 8.57
C GLU A 122 7.17 -13.56 8.77
N PRO A 123 5.89 -13.96 9.02
CA PRO A 123 4.77 -13.03 8.93
C PRO A 123 4.78 -11.92 9.97
N TYR A 124 5.29 -12.18 11.18
CA TYR A 124 5.35 -11.17 12.23
C TYR A 124 6.41 -10.10 11.92
N GLY A 125 7.66 -10.51 11.71
CA GLY A 125 8.77 -9.59 11.41
C GLY A 125 8.60 -8.91 10.07
N GLY A 126 8.13 -9.64 9.04
CA GLY A 126 7.86 -9.09 7.73
C GLY A 126 6.84 -7.96 7.77
N ALA A 127 5.71 -8.15 8.44
CA ALA A 127 4.68 -7.12 8.57
C ALA A 127 5.11 -5.96 9.48
N ALA A 128 5.77 -6.25 10.60
CA ALA A 128 6.31 -5.23 11.49
C ALA A 128 7.32 -4.31 10.77
N THR A 129 8.20 -4.90 9.97
CA THR A 129 9.16 -4.13 9.15
C THR A 129 8.45 -3.29 8.10
N GLY A 130 7.38 -3.79 7.48
CA GLY A 130 6.55 -3.01 6.56
C GLY A 130 6.03 -1.72 7.21
N ILE A 131 5.47 -1.80 8.42
CA ILE A 131 5.04 -0.61 9.19
C ILE A 131 6.25 0.30 9.49
N GLY A 132 7.40 -0.25 9.90
CA GLY A 132 8.61 0.52 10.16
C GLY A 132 9.10 1.28 8.93
N GLY A 133 9.08 0.65 7.75
CA GLY A 133 9.46 1.25 6.47
C GLY A 133 8.54 2.41 6.08
N ILE A 134 7.25 2.16 6.05
CA ILE A 134 6.28 3.19 5.61
C ILE A 134 6.27 4.41 6.53
N LEU A 135 6.52 4.24 7.84
CA LEU A 135 6.64 5.36 8.77
C LEU A 135 7.90 6.20 8.49
N ARG A 136 9.01 5.56 8.08
CA ARG A 136 10.24 6.29 7.70
C ARG A 136 9.98 7.20 6.50
N ASP A 137 9.31 6.72 5.47
CA ASP A 137 8.96 7.51 4.28
C ASP A 137 8.17 8.77 4.64
N ILE A 138 7.21 8.65 5.56
CA ILE A 138 6.43 9.80 6.05
C ILE A 138 7.35 10.80 6.78
N VAL A 139 8.23 10.31 7.67
CA VAL A 139 9.15 11.17 8.42
C VAL A 139 10.17 11.84 7.51
N CYS A 140 10.61 11.19 6.43
CA CYS A 140 11.51 11.77 5.43
C CYS A 140 10.95 13.03 4.75
N MET A 141 9.62 13.20 4.76
CA MET A 141 8.98 14.42 4.27
C MET A 141 8.85 15.52 5.33
N GLY A 142 9.40 15.35 6.52
CA GLY A 142 9.20 16.23 7.67
C GLY A 142 7.83 16.05 8.33
N ALA A 143 7.09 15.02 7.95
CA ALA A 143 5.71 14.83 8.39
C ALA A 143 5.63 13.94 9.64
N GLN A 144 4.80 14.37 10.61
CA GLN A 144 4.42 13.55 11.76
C GLN A 144 3.44 12.48 11.33
N PRO A 145 3.73 11.17 11.49
CA PRO A 145 2.78 10.10 11.20
C PRO A 145 1.50 10.24 12.04
N VAL A 146 0.31 10.12 11.41
CA VAL A 146 -0.99 10.32 12.06
C VAL A 146 -2.01 9.22 11.76
N GLY A 147 -1.71 8.31 10.84
CA GLY A 147 -2.58 7.19 10.50
C GLY A 147 -1.87 6.09 9.73
N LEU A 148 -2.32 4.85 9.90
CA LEU A 148 -1.87 3.67 9.18
C LEU A 148 -3.04 3.00 8.45
N GLY A 149 -2.71 2.22 7.40
CA GLY A 149 -3.63 1.36 6.68
C GLY A 149 -2.99 0.01 6.35
N ASP A 150 -3.78 -1.07 6.38
CA ASP A 150 -3.28 -2.44 6.19
C ASP A 150 -4.17 -3.30 5.27
N PRO A 151 -4.19 -3.06 3.96
CA PRO A 151 -4.86 -3.97 3.03
C PRO A 151 -4.04 -5.25 2.81
N LEU A 152 -4.66 -6.40 3.12
CA LEU A 152 -4.00 -7.69 3.21
C LEU A 152 -4.72 -8.75 2.36
N CYS A 153 -3.96 -9.61 1.64
CA CYS A 153 -4.53 -10.70 0.85
C CYS A 153 -3.90 -12.05 1.25
N PHE A 154 -4.75 -13.04 1.51
CA PHE A 154 -4.32 -14.37 1.94
C PHE A 154 -5.07 -15.48 1.19
N GLY A 155 -4.51 -16.68 1.19
CA GLY A 155 -5.27 -17.88 0.86
C GLY A 155 -6.42 -18.11 1.85
N PRO A 156 -7.36 -19.04 1.54
CA PRO A 156 -8.46 -19.35 2.44
C PRO A 156 -7.95 -19.80 3.82
N ILE A 157 -8.31 -19.06 4.86
CA ILE A 157 -7.83 -19.30 6.24
C ILE A 157 -8.46 -20.51 6.91
N ASP A 158 -9.60 -20.97 6.39
CA ASP A 158 -10.32 -22.18 6.80
C ASP A 158 -9.95 -23.41 5.95
N ARG A 159 -8.95 -23.29 5.09
CA ARG A 159 -8.44 -24.36 4.21
C ARG A 159 -8.16 -25.63 5.02
N LYS A 160 -8.55 -26.77 4.44
CA LYS A 160 -8.27 -28.12 4.95
C LYS A 160 -7.47 -28.89 3.91
N GLY A 161 -6.54 -29.71 4.36
CA GLY A 161 -5.72 -30.56 3.48
C GLY A 161 -4.26 -30.07 3.36
N GLU A 162 -3.53 -30.71 2.49
CA GLU A 162 -2.10 -30.41 2.28
C GLU A 162 -1.88 -29.07 1.61
N LEU A 163 -0.79 -28.42 1.99
CA LEU A 163 -0.33 -27.17 1.39
C LEU A 163 0.76 -27.46 0.35
N PRO A 164 0.92 -26.60 -0.66
CA PRO A 164 2.07 -26.67 -1.53
C PRO A 164 3.39 -26.67 -0.74
N PRO A 165 4.44 -27.39 -1.20
CA PRO A 165 5.73 -27.39 -0.52
C PRO A 165 6.29 -25.98 -0.27
N GLY A 166 6.86 -25.75 0.91
CA GLY A 166 7.40 -24.45 1.33
C GLY A 166 6.35 -23.40 1.72
N THR A 167 5.07 -23.74 1.70
CA THR A 167 3.97 -22.83 1.99
C THR A 167 3.50 -22.93 3.44
N LYS A 168 3.32 -21.81 4.12
CA LYS A 168 2.72 -21.74 5.45
C LYS A 168 1.20 -21.65 5.36
N HIS A 169 0.51 -22.15 6.39
CA HIS A 169 -0.95 -22.12 6.41
C HIS A 169 -1.47 -20.66 6.45
N PRO A 170 -2.43 -20.26 5.57
CA PRO A 170 -2.92 -18.88 5.50
C PRO A 170 -3.41 -18.29 6.84
N ARG A 171 -4.02 -19.11 7.70
CA ARG A 171 -4.40 -18.68 9.05
C ARG A 171 -3.21 -18.31 9.94
N TYR A 172 -2.10 -19.05 9.84
CA TYR A 172 -0.87 -18.72 10.55
C TYR A 172 -0.27 -17.42 10.03
N LEU A 173 -0.25 -17.24 8.70
CA LEU A 173 0.23 -16.01 8.07
C LEU A 173 -0.61 -14.80 8.51
N LEU A 174 -1.94 -14.88 8.42
CA LEU A 174 -2.84 -13.80 8.86
C LEU A 174 -2.62 -13.43 10.34
N SER A 175 -2.53 -14.43 11.22
CA SER A 175 -2.31 -14.19 12.66
C SER A 175 -0.97 -13.48 12.93
N GLY A 176 0.11 -13.94 12.27
CA GLY A 176 1.44 -13.35 12.41
C GLY A 176 1.50 -11.92 11.87
N VAL A 177 0.94 -11.70 10.67
CA VAL A 177 0.90 -10.37 10.03
C VAL A 177 0.13 -9.36 10.89
N VAL A 178 -1.10 -9.71 11.31
CA VAL A 178 -1.90 -8.83 12.19
C VAL A 178 -1.17 -8.53 13.50
N SER A 179 -0.48 -9.53 14.09
CA SER A 179 0.32 -9.31 15.29
C SER A 179 1.50 -8.37 15.07
N GLY A 180 2.20 -8.48 13.92
CA GLY A 180 3.30 -7.60 13.56
C GLY A 180 2.86 -6.16 13.38
N ILE A 181 1.76 -5.93 12.64
CA ILE A 181 1.15 -4.61 12.43
C ILE A 181 0.71 -4.01 13.77
N ARG A 182 -0.03 -4.79 14.58
CA ARG A 182 -0.47 -4.39 15.92
C ARG A 182 0.67 -3.94 16.80
N ASP A 183 1.67 -4.81 16.97
CA ASP A 183 2.74 -4.57 17.94
C ASP A 183 3.62 -3.40 17.52
N TYR A 184 3.81 -3.20 16.22
CA TYR A 184 4.57 -2.04 15.74
C TYR A 184 3.74 -0.75 15.84
N GLY A 185 2.55 -0.71 15.23
CA GLY A 185 1.70 0.48 15.18
C GLY A 185 1.31 0.99 16.57
N ASN A 186 0.88 0.07 17.47
CA ASN A 186 0.48 0.43 18.83
C ASN A 186 1.65 1.00 19.64
N ARG A 187 2.88 0.45 19.49
CA ARG A 187 4.06 0.91 20.24
C ARG A 187 4.58 2.27 19.77
N VAL A 188 4.49 2.58 18.48
CA VAL A 188 4.83 3.92 17.98
C VAL A 188 3.69 4.93 18.17
N GLY A 189 2.53 4.50 18.67
CA GLY A 189 1.39 5.36 18.96
C GLY A 189 0.78 5.99 17.72
N VAL A 190 0.71 5.27 16.60
CA VAL A 190 0.06 5.71 15.36
C VAL A 190 -1.17 4.84 15.10
N PRO A 191 -2.39 5.43 14.95
CA PRO A 191 -3.61 4.65 14.81
C PRO A 191 -3.69 3.94 13.45
N THR A 192 -4.06 2.65 13.44
CA THR A 192 -4.41 1.93 12.22
C THR A 192 -5.89 2.18 11.92
N ILE A 193 -6.18 3.04 10.95
CA ILE A 193 -7.50 3.61 10.71
C ILE A 193 -8.24 3.01 9.52
N THR A 194 -7.54 2.35 8.60
CA THR A 194 -8.15 1.74 7.41
C THR A 194 -7.44 0.45 7.04
N GLY A 195 -8.05 -0.37 6.20
CA GLY A 195 -7.51 -1.63 5.74
C GLY A 195 -8.60 -2.58 5.25
N GLY A 196 -8.21 -3.81 4.96
CA GLY A 196 -9.16 -4.84 4.54
C GLY A 196 -8.50 -6.19 4.34
N PHE A 197 -9.31 -7.25 4.30
CA PHE A 197 -8.85 -8.60 4.01
C PHE A 197 -9.50 -9.11 2.73
N PHE A 198 -8.67 -9.70 1.87
CA PHE A 198 -9.11 -10.45 0.69
C PHE A 198 -8.63 -11.90 0.80
N PHE A 199 -9.51 -12.84 0.53
CA PHE A 199 -9.22 -14.27 0.59
C PHE A 199 -9.50 -14.94 -0.74
N ASP A 200 -8.45 -15.53 -1.34
CA ASP A 200 -8.55 -16.32 -2.57
C ASP A 200 -7.44 -17.37 -2.62
N GLU A 201 -7.71 -18.52 -3.23
CA GLU A 201 -6.72 -19.61 -3.38
C GLU A 201 -5.40 -19.15 -4.02
N ARG A 202 -5.45 -18.16 -4.91
CA ARG A 202 -4.30 -17.59 -5.60
C ARG A 202 -3.28 -16.91 -4.68
N TYR A 203 -3.68 -16.55 -3.44
CA TYR A 203 -2.78 -15.98 -2.43
C TYR A 203 -2.23 -17.01 -1.45
N THR A 204 -2.48 -18.33 -1.67
CA THR A 204 -2.04 -19.37 -0.74
C THR A 204 -0.52 -19.50 -0.71
N THR A 205 0.14 -19.43 -1.86
CA THR A 205 1.60 -19.59 -1.98
C THR A 205 2.38 -18.29 -1.82
N ASN A 206 1.71 -17.14 -1.99
CA ASN A 206 2.30 -15.82 -1.82
C ASN A 206 1.21 -14.85 -1.33
N CYS A 207 1.20 -14.56 -0.03
CA CYS A 207 0.30 -13.57 0.55
C CYS A 207 0.73 -12.15 0.14
N LEU A 208 -0.23 -11.22 0.08
CA LEU A 208 0.07 -9.80 -0.09
C LEU A 208 -0.12 -9.08 1.24
N VAL A 209 0.93 -8.40 1.66
CA VAL A 209 0.93 -7.55 2.85
C VAL A 209 1.30 -6.15 2.40
N ASN A 210 0.28 -5.29 2.30
CA ASN A 210 0.49 -3.90 1.96
C ASN A 210 0.24 -3.04 3.19
N VAL A 211 1.06 -2.02 3.36
CA VAL A 211 0.99 -1.10 4.49
C VAL A 211 1.01 0.33 3.99
N GLY A 212 0.05 1.12 4.47
CA GLY A 212 -0.08 2.53 4.14
C GLY A 212 0.14 3.41 5.35
N ALA A 213 0.58 4.64 5.14
CA ALA A 213 0.70 5.63 6.18
C ALA A 213 0.30 7.03 5.72
N LEU A 214 -0.21 7.80 6.67
CA LEU A 214 -0.53 9.21 6.55
C LEU A 214 0.27 10.02 7.55
N GLY A 215 0.69 11.22 7.15
CA GLY A 215 1.37 12.17 8.02
C GLY A 215 0.83 13.58 7.85
N ILE A 216 1.13 14.45 8.81
CA ILE A 216 0.83 15.89 8.74
C ILE A 216 2.13 16.68 8.87
N VAL A 217 2.29 17.74 8.08
CA VAL A 217 3.50 18.58 8.08
C VAL A 217 3.11 20.03 7.89
N ARG A 218 3.78 20.94 8.58
CA ARG A 218 3.70 22.35 8.23
C ARG A 218 4.43 22.58 6.90
N LYS A 219 3.89 23.44 6.03
CA LYS A 219 4.50 23.70 4.71
C LYS A 219 5.91 24.26 4.80
N ASP A 220 6.20 25.03 5.86
CA ASP A 220 7.54 25.58 6.14
C ASP A 220 8.51 24.58 6.78
N GLU A 221 8.04 23.40 7.18
CA GLU A 221 8.82 22.28 7.70
C GLU A 221 8.97 21.13 6.70
N LEU A 222 8.42 21.29 5.47
CA LEU A 222 8.56 20.28 4.42
C LEU A 222 10.03 20.11 4.05
N THR A 223 10.54 18.89 4.13
CA THR A 223 11.93 18.59 3.79
C THR A 223 12.06 17.77 2.49
N ASN A 224 13.29 17.61 2.01
CA ASN A 224 13.65 16.87 0.81
C ASN A 224 14.36 15.57 1.16
N ASN A 225 14.35 14.64 0.22
CA ASN A 225 15.07 13.37 0.32
C ASN A 225 16.45 13.38 -0.39
N PHE A 226 17.05 14.57 -0.57
CA PHE A 226 18.37 14.75 -1.19
C PHE A 226 19.21 15.76 -0.41
N ALA A 227 20.52 15.73 -0.60
CA ALA A 227 21.46 16.67 0.00
C ALA A 227 21.29 18.08 -0.59
N GLY A 228 21.67 19.10 0.16
CA GLY A 228 21.61 20.49 -0.30
C GLY A 228 22.75 20.88 -1.26
N GLY A 229 23.80 20.07 -1.38
CA GLY A 229 24.93 20.31 -2.27
C GLY A 229 26.20 19.60 -1.84
N SER A 230 27.33 20.01 -2.44
CA SER A 230 28.66 19.49 -2.11
C SER A 230 29.17 20.02 -0.76
N GLY A 231 29.94 19.22 -0.06
CA GLY A 231 30.57 19.56 1.24
C GLY A 231 29.68 19.36 2.45
N GLU A 232 28.47 18.79 2.29
CA GLU A 232 27.58 18.50 3.40
C GLU A 232 27.96 17.19 4.11
N THR A 233 27.77 17.16 5.42
CA THR A 233 27.92 15.96 6.23
C THR A 233 26.70 15.07 6.09
N MET A 234 26.90 13.79 5.83
CA MET A 234 25.88 12.73 5.85
C MET A 234 25.97 12.00 7.18
N ILE A 235 24.90 12.04 7.98
CA ILE A 235 24.83 11.46 9.30
C ILE A 235 23.88 10.25 9.28
N LEU A 236 24.43 9.07 9.59
CA LEU A 236 23.66 7.84 9.77
C LEU A 236 23.02 7.86 11.16
N ILE A 237 21.71 7.64 11.22
CA ILE A 237 20.90 7.74 12.44
C ILE A 237 20.23 6.40 12.71
N GLY A 238 20.13 6.06 14.00
CA GLY A 238 19.31 4.96 14.50
C GLY A 238 20.05 3.66 14.73
N GLY A 239 19.45 2.53 14.37
CA GLY A 239 19.94 1.20 14.71
C GLY A 239 21.35 0.88 14.21
N ARG A 240 22.00 -0.07 14.88
CA ARG A 240 23.31 -0.60 14.46
C ARG A 240 23.14 -1.47 13.22
N THR A 241 24.17 -1.54 12.38
CA THR A 241 24.24 -2.32 11.14
C THR A 241 24.71 -3.76 11.43
N GLY A 242 23.99 -4.73 10.95
CA GLY A 242 24.31 -6.17 11.03
C GLY A 242 24.09 -6.88 9.70
N ARG A 243 24.02 -8.21 9.71
CA ARG A 243 23.77 -9.05 8.51
C ARG A 243 22.30 -9.19 8.17
N ASP A 244 21.40 -8.64 8.97
CA ASP A 244 19.96 -8.68 8.72
C ASP A 244 19.58 -7.91 7.46
N GLY A 245 18.72 -8.51 6.64
CA GLY A 245 18.23 -7.92 5.40
C GLY A 245 19.21 -7.89 4.23
N ILE A 246 20.39 -8.50 4.34
CA ILE A 246 21.31 -8.63 3.20
C ILE A 246 20.60 -9.37 2.07
N HIS A 247 20.62 -8.82 0.86
CA HIS A 247 19.92 -9.29 -0.34
C HIS A 247 18.38 -9.26 -0.24
N GLY A 248 17.79 -8.46 0.64
CA GLY A 248 16.34 -8.32 0.78
C GLY A 248 15.65 -7.86 -0.50
N VAL A 249 16.20 -6.86 -1.19
CA VAL A 249 15.62 -6.36 -2.45
C VAL A 249 15.81 -7.31 -3.64
N THR A 250 16.89 -8.08 -3.68
CA THR A 250 17.09 -9.12 -4.71
C THR A 250 16.14 -10.29 -4.48
N PHE A 251 15.93 -10.69 -3.23
CA PHE A 251 14.93 -11.66 -2.83
C PHE A 251 13.50 -11.22 -3.19
N ALA A 252 13.15 -9.96 -2.92
CA ALA A 252 11.85 -9.38 -3.29
C ALA A 252 11.65 -9.24 -4.82
N SER A 253 12.71 -9.42 -5.62
CA SER A 253 12.71 -9.35 -7.08
C SER A 253 12.83 -10.74 -7.75
N ALA A 254 12.50 -11.81 -7.04
CA ALA A 254 12.52 -13.20 -7.54
C ALA A 254 11.23 -13.93 -7.13
N ASP A 255 10.85 -14.94 -7.92
CA ASP A 255 9.70 -15.80 -7.59
C ASP A 255 10.00 -16.64 -6.33
N LEU A 256 8.99 -16.84 -5.46
CA LEU A 256 9.12 -17.73 -4.30
C LEU A 256 9.26 -19.19 -4.73
N THR A 257 10.16 -19.92 -4.08
CA THR A 257 10.43 -21.35 -4.30
C THR A 257 10.06 -22.19 -3.07
N SER A 258 10.06 -23.50 -3.20
CA SER A 258 9.80 -24.41 -2.08
C SER A 258 10.88 -24.36 -0.99
N THR A 259 12.07 -23.82 -1.28
CA THR A 259 13.20 -23.67 -0.34
C THR A 259 13.40 -22.26 0.15
N SER A 260 12.59 -21.27 -0.29
CA SER A 260 12.76 -19.86 0.07
C SER A 260 12.73 -19.62 1.59
N ASP A 261 12.00 -20.43 2.37
CA ASP A 261 11.97 -20.31 3.85
C ASP A 261 13.34 -20.65 4.49
N GLU A 262 14.10 -21.58 3.89
CA GLU A 262 15.44 -21.97 4.38
C GLU A 262 16.52 -21.04 3.84
N ASP A 263 16.46 -20.75 2.54
CA ASP A 263 17.51 -20.02 1.82
C ASP A 263 17.49 -18.52 2.08
N SER A 264 16.30 -17.92 2.29
CA SER A 264 16.11 -16.46 2.34
C SER A 264 15.67 -15.92 3.70
N ARG A 265 15.69 -16.74 4.75
CA ARG A 265 15.28 -16.30 6.09
C ARG A 265 16.16 -15.16 6.64
N GLY A 266 17.45 -15.12 6.28
CA GLY A 266 18.38 -14.06 6.61
C GLY A 266 18.08 -12.73 5.90
N ALA A 267 17.38 -12.76 4.78
CA ALA A 267 16.95 -11.58 4.05
C ALA A 267 15.72 -10.88 4.68
N VAL A 268 15.02 -11.54 5.62
CA VAL A 268 13.91 -10.93 6.36
C VAL A 268 14.47 -10.00 7.43
N GLN A 269 14.06 -8.76 7.37
CA GLN A 269 14.44 -7.72 8.32
C GLN A 269 13.60 -7.83 9.60
N LEU A 270 14.12 -7.29 10.71
CA LEU A 270 13.45 -7.27 12.01
C LEU A 270 13.09 -5.83 12.38
N GLY A 271 11.80 -5.52 12.39
CA GLY A 271 11.30 -4.21 12.82
C GLY A 271 11.37 -4.04 14.34
N ASP A 272 11.90 -2.90 14.80
CA ASP A 272 12.02 -2.52 16.21
C ASP A 272 11.33 -1.19 16.51
N PRO A 273 10.05 -1.22 16.94
CA PRO A 273 9.28 0.00 17.21
C PRO A 273 9.81 0.81 18.41
N ILE A 274 10.55 0.18 19.34
CA ILE A 274 11.13 0.89 20.50
C ILE A 274 12.26 1.80 20.04
N THR A 275 13.10 1.33 19.13
CA THR A 275 14.14 2.16 18.50
C THR A 275 13.53 3.20 17.56
N LYS A 276 12.42 2.88 16.85
CA LYS A 276 11.77 3.78 15.88
C LYS A 276 11.16 5.02 16.53
N GLU A 277 10.47 4.87 17.62
CA GLU A 277 9.69 5.95 18.21
C GLU A 277 10.55 7.20 18.53
N PRO A 278 11.69 7.11 19.26
CA PRO A 278 12.55 8.26 19.50
C PRO A 278 13.20 8.81 18.22
N ILE A 279 13.48 7.97 17.20
CA ILE A 279 13.99 8.42 15.91
C ILE A 279 12.99 9.36 15.23
N ILE A 280 11.70 9.06 15.25
CA ILE A 280 10.66 9.92 14.69
C ILE A 280 10.74 11.31 15.30
N HIS A 281 10.77 11.40 16.61
CA HIS A 281 10.80 12.68 17.34
C HIS A 281 12.09 13.46 17.09
N ALA A 282 13.25 12.82 17.20
CA ALA A 282 14.55 13.44 17.00
C ALA A 282 14.70 13.98 15.54
N CYS A 283 14.30 13.19 14.53
CA CYS A 283 14.32 13.60 13.13
C CYS A 283 13.42 14.81 12.86
N LEU A 284 12.21 14.80 13.38
CA LEU A 284 11.29 15.93 13.23
C LEU A 284 11.76 17.17 13.99
N GLU A 285 12.44 17.01 15.13
CA GLU A 285 13.01 18.13 15.88
C GLU A 285 14.15 18.81 15.12
N VAL A 286 15.13 18.06 14.61
CA VAL A 286 16.24 18.66 13.84
C VAL A 286 15.76 19.31 12.54
N ASN A 287 14.70 18.76 11.92
CA ASN A 287 14.06 19.36 10.76
C ASN A 287 13.38 20.69 11.10
N ARG A 288 12.54 20.71 12.15
CA ARG A 288 11.84 21.92 12.61
C ARG A 288 12.79 23.05 13.00
N LEU A 289 13.98 22.70 13.52
CA LEU A 289 15.02 23.67 13.85
C LEU A 289 15.82 24.17 12.64
N GLY A 290 15.53 23.64 11.43
CA GLY A 290 16.21 24.02 10.18
C GLY A 290 17.70 23.62 10.15
N LEU A 291 18.08 22.56 10.85
CA LEU A 291 19.46 22.12 10.97
C LEU A 291 19.91 21.20 9.81
N ILE A 292 18.96 20.53 9.16
CA ILE A 292 19.21 19.59 8.07
C ILE A 292 18.85 20.19 6.73
N THR A 293 19.41 19.65 5.67
CA THR A 293 19.15 20.01 4.26
C THR A 293 18.36 18.94 3.54
N GLY A 294 18.46 17.70 3.99
CA GLY A 294 17.71 16.56 3.48
C GLY A 294 17.64 15.41 4.47
N MET A 295 16.66 14.55 4.28
CA MET A 295 16.42 13.35 5.10
C MET A 295 15.90 12.22 4.22
N LYS A 296 16.46 11.02 4.38
CA LYS A 296 16.05 9.83 3.64
C LYS A 296 16.12 8.59 4.53
N ASP A 297 15.21 7.64 4.32
CA ASP A 297 15.23 6.36 5.00
C ASP A 297 16.29 5.41 4.40
N LEU A 298 16.79 4.50 5.20
CA LEU A 298 17.57 3.36 4.74
C LEU A 298 16.63 2.15 4.63
N GLY A 299 16.03 1.99 3.46
CA GLY A 299 15.23 0.85 3.07
C GLY A 299 16.08 -0.18 2.32
N GLY A 300 15.58 -0.61 1.16
CA GLY A 300 16.26 -1.57 0.30
C GLY A 300 17.66 -1.14 -0.15
N GLY A 301 18.60 -2.07 -0.10
CA GLY A 301 20.00 -1.84 -0.44
C GLY A 301 20.81 -1.00 0.57
N GLY A 302 20.19 -0.55 1.66
CA GLY A 302 20.87 0.15 2.76
C GLY A 302 21.67 1.38 2.32
N LEU A 303 22.92 1.48 2.78
CA LEU A 303 23.80 2.60 2.44
C LEU A 303 24.12 2.67 0.94
N SER A 304 24.14 1.54 0.24
CA SER A 304 24.53 1.47 -1.17
C SER A 304 23.55 2.21 -2.11
N CYS A 305 22.28 2.27 -1.75
CA CYS A 305 21.27 3.04 -2.50
C CYS A 305 21.18 4.49 -1.99
N VAL A 306 21.03 4.67 -0.68
CA VAL A 306 20.69 5.97 -0.08
C VAL A 306 21.76 7.03 -0.31
N VAL A 307 23.05 6.69 -0.15
CA VAL A 307 24.15 7.64 -0.33
C VAL A 307 24.20 8.18 -1.76
N GLY A 308 24.13 7.26 -2.73
CA GLY A 308 24.13 7.64 -4.15
C GLY A 308 22.92 8.47 -4.55
N GLU A 309 21.73 8.07 -4.11
CA GLU A 309 20.47 8.77 -4.42
C GLU A 309 20.45 10.20 -3.86
N MET A 310 20.84 10.37 -2.59
CA MET A 310 20.89 11.70 -1.96
C MET A 310 21.92 12.62 -2.63
N ALA A 311 23.09 12.08 -2.98
CA ALA A 311 24.16 12.86 -3.63
C ALA A 311 23.79 13.23 -5.08
N LEU A 312 23.30 12.29 -5.88
CA LEU A 312 22.95 12.51 -7.28
C LEU A 312 21.82 13.55 -7.43
N SER A 313 20.80 13.45 -6.59
CA SER A 313 19.65 14.38 -6.61
C SER A 313 19.99 15.79 -6.13
N ALA A 314 21.14 15.98 -5.48
CA ALA A 314 21.65 17.28 -5.03
C ALA A 314 22.30 18.14 -6.13
N GLY A 315 22.30 17.70 -7.38
CA GLY A 315 22.91 18.42 -8.51
C GLY A 315 24.22 17.78 -8.98
N GLU A 316 24.19 16.49 -9.27
CA GLU A 316 25.34 15.71 -9.78
C GLU A 316 26.54 15.64 -8.81
N CYS A 317 26.27 15.59 -7.50
CA CYS A 317 27.28 15.36 -6.49
C CYS A 317 27.66 13.88 -6.39
N GLY A 318 28.86 13.61 -5.87
CA GLY A 318 29.27 12.31 -5.37
C GLY A 318 29.32 12.29 -3.85
N ALA A 319 29.92 11.22 -3.29
CA ALA A 319 30.11 11.11 -1.85
C ALA A 319 31.39 10.32 -1.52
N ASP A 320 32.09 10.76 -0.48
CA ASP A 320 33.18 10.02 0.17
C ASP A 320 32.65 9.42 1.48
N VAL A 321 32.61 8.09 1.57
CA VAL A 321 32.00 7.31 2.67
C VAL A 321 33.07 6.56 3.46
N HIS A 322 32.95 6.53 4.79
CA HIS A 322 33.86 5.87 5.71
C HIS A 322 33.12 4.78 6.50
N LEU A 323 33.18 3.53 6.04
CA LEU A 323 32.46 2.40 6.66
C LEU A 323 32.92 2.08 8.09
N GLU A 324 34.20 2.35 8.41
CA GLU A 324 34.74 2.18 9.77
C GLU A 324 34.05 3.05 10.83
N LYS A 325 33.27 4.05 10.42
CA LYS A 325 32.47 4.89 11.31
C LYS A 325 31.07 4.34 11.55
N VAL A 326 30.61 3.42 10.72
CA VAL A 326 29.25 2.84 10.82
C VAL A 326 29.14 2.01 12.12
N PRO A 327 28.17 2.29 13.00
CA PRO A 327 27.95 1.49 14.20
C PRO A 327 27.49 0.07 13.85
N LEU A 328 28.20 -0.95 14.31
CA LEU A 328 27.94 -2.35 13.98
C LEU A 328 27.26 -3.09 15.14
N LYS A 329 26.39 -4.09 14.81
CA LYS A 329 25.78 -5.02 15.76
C LYS A 329 26.76 -6.09 16.21
N GLU A 330 27.71 -6.46 15.34
CA GLU A 330 28.64 -7.58 15.52
C GLU A 330 30.00 -7.28 14.88
N GLU A 331 31.03 -7.96 15.32
CA GLU A 331 32.36 -7.89 14.73
C GLU A 331 32.49 -8.80 13.51
N GLY A 332 33.47 -8.54 12.64
CA GLY A 332 33.82 -9.41 11.54
C GLY A 332 32.95 -9.28 10.28
N LEU A 333 32.14 -8.21 10.16
CA LEU A 333 31.46 -7.91 8.91
C LEU A 333 32.48 -7.50 7.83
N ALA A 334 32.28 -8.02 6.63
CA ALA A 334 33.01 -7.58 5.44
C ALA A 334 32.50 -6.18 4.98
N PRO A 335 33.31 -5.40 4.25
CA PRO A 335 32.90 -4.08 3.76
C PRO A 335 31.59 -4.11 2.96
N TRP A 336 31.40 -5.11 2.09
CA TRP A 336 30.18 -5.25 1.32
C TRP A 336 28.95 -5.56 2.19
N GLU A 337 29.09 -6.39 3.26
CA GLU A 337 28.00 -6.69 4.18
C GLU A 337 27.50 -5.42 4.90
N ILE A 338 28.45 -4.52 5.32
CA ILE A 338 28.09 -3.24 5.96
C ILE A 338 27.38 -2.33 4.96
N TRP A 339 27.86 -2.31 3.70
CA TRP A 339 27.43 -1.40 2.65
C TRP A 339 26.02 -1.71 2.14
N VAL A 340 25.68 -2.99 1.93
CA VAL A 340 24.38 -3.42 1.40
C VAL A 340 23.39 -3.88 2.47
N SER A 341 23.76 -3.90 3.75
CA SER A 341 22.87 -4.31 4.83
C SER A 341 21.60 -3.46 4.86
N GLU A 342 20.46 -4.12 5.03
CA GLU A 342 19.16 -3.49 5.19
C GLU A 342 18.67 -3.52 6.66
N SER A 343 19.60 -3.52 7.63
CA SER A 343 19.23 -3.42 9.05
C SER A 343 18.26 -2.27 9.27
N GLN A 344 17.17 -2.57 9.95
CA GLN A 344 16.05 -1.66 10.11
C GLN A 344 16.31 -0.52 11.08
N GLU A 345 15.41 0.43 11.12
CA GLU A 345 15.41 1.59 12.02
C GLU A 345 16.62 2.51 11.79
N ARG A 346 17.04 2.67 10.53
CA ARG A 346 18.09 3.60 10.14
C ARG A 346 17.58 4.66 9.20
N MET A 347 18.10 5.87 9.34
CA MET A 347 17.85 7.01 8.45
C MET A 347 19.15 7.74 8.15
N MET A 348 19.19 8.49 7.07
CA MET A 348 20.27 9.39 6.70
C MET A 348 19.76 10.82 6.71
N VAL A 349 20.48 11.71 7.39
CA VAL A 349 20.26 13.15 7.25
C VAL A 349 21.50 13.81 6.68
N THR A 350 21.29 14.87 5.91
CA THR A 350 22.38 15.73 5.42
C THR A 350 22.29 17.10 6.06
N CYS A 351 23.43 17.69 6.33
CA CYS A 351 23.50 19.02 6.93
C CYS A 351 24.79 19.75 6.52
N LYS A 352 24.78 21.05 6.69
CA LYS A 352 26.02 21.85 6.62
C LYS A 352 26.93 21.47 7.77
N PRO A 353 28.26 21.43 7.58
CA PRO A 353 29.21 21.01 8.60
C PRO A 353 29.08 21.74 9.95
N GLU A 354 28.72 23.02 9.96
CA GLU A 354 28.51 23.83 11.16
C GLU A 354 27.34 23.37 12.03
N ASN A 355 26.39 22.62 11.48
CA ASN A 355 25.23 22.11 12.22
C ASN A 355 25.47 20.72 12.82
N THR A 356 26.56 20.04 12.45
CA THR A 356 26.80 18.62 12.81
C THR A 356 26.77 18.41 14.31
N GLU A 357 27.53 19.16 15.10
CA GLU A 357 27.59 18.99 16.57
C GLU A 357 26.22 19.15 17.21
N LYS A 358 25.47 20.20 16.81
CA LYS A 358 24.15 20.45 17.38
C LYS A 358 23.13 19.34 17.04
N ILE A 359 23.24 18.75 15.85
CA ILE A 359 22.40 17.59 15.47
C ILE A 359 22.76 16.40 16.36
N LEU A 360 24.05 16.10 16.56
CA LEU A 360 24.47 15.00 17.42
C LEU A 360 23.99 15.17 18.86
N GLU A 361 24.07 16.38 19.44
CA GLU A 361 23.55 16.69 20.78
C GLU A 361 22.03 16.41 20.90
N ILE A 362 21.25 16.75 19.88
CA ILE A 362 19.79 16.47 19.88
C ILE A 362 19.52 14.99 19.82
N PHE A 363 20.22 14.24 18.97
CA PHE A 363 20.06 12.78 18.91
C PHE A 363 20.49 12.08 20.19
N GLU A 364 21.57 12.55 20.83
CA GLU A 364 22.00 12.06 22.15
C GLU A 364 20.94 12.30 23.23
N LEU A 365 20.26 13.46 23.20
CA LEU A 365 19.17 13.77 24.13
C LEU A 365 17.99 12.80 24.01
N TRP A 366 17.72 12.30 22.79
CA TRP A 366 16.69 11.30 22.49
C TRP A 366 17.18 9.84 22.65
N ASP A 367 18.42 9.62 23.11
CA ASP A 367 19.07 8.31 23.19
C ASP A 367 19.09 7.57 21.82
N VAL A 368 19.30 8.31 20.75
CA VAL A 368 19.38 7.82 19.37
C VAL A 368 20.81 7.92 18.86
N LEU A 369 21.35 6.83 18.34
CA LEU A 369 22.66 6.85 17.70
C LEU A 369 22.63 7.75 16.46
N ALA A 370 23.65 8.62 16.35
CA ALA A 370 23.87 9.46 15.19
C ALA A 370 25.38 9.53 14.90
N THR A 371 25.78 9.20 13.69
CA THR A 371 27.20 9.08 13.34
C THR A 371 27.47 9.71 11.96
N PRO A 372 28.35 10.71 11.84
CA PRO A 372 28.81 11.23 10.57
C PRO A 372 29.62 10.16 9.82
N VAL A 373 29.08 9.62 8.73
CA VAL A 373 29.68 8.49 7.98
C VAL A 373 30.19 8.90 6.61
N ALA A 374 29.72 10.01 6.04
CA ALA A 374 30.11 10.45 4.70
C ALA A 374 30.07 11.97 4.56
N VAL A 375 30.65 12.45 3.46
CA VAL A 375 30.58 13.85 3.02
C VAL A 375 30.26 13.86 1.53
N THR A 376 29.35 14.74 1.09
CA THR A 376 29.07 14.96 -0.33
C THR A 376 30.23 15.71 -1.00
N THR A 377 30.48 15.39 -2.26
CA THR A 377 31.60 15.96 -3.04
C THR A 377 31.11 16.57 -4.35
N ASP A 378 31.89 17.48 -4.94
CA ASP A 378 31.64 18.09 -6.25
C ASP A 378 32.04 17.20 -7.44
N ILE A 379 32.62 16.04 -7.17
CA ILE A 379 32.93 15.04 -8.17
C ILE A 379 31.82 13.99 -8.17
N PRO A 380 31.10 13.72 -9.27
CA PRO A 380 29.96 12.80 -9.29
C PRO A 380 30.40 11.32 -9.23
N ARG A 381 31.21 11.00 -8.24
CA ARG A 381 31.68 9.63 -7.96
C ARG A 381 31.39 9.28 -6.51
N THR A 382 30.85 8.10 -6.30
CA THR A 382 30.73 7.50 -4.96
C THR A 382 32.01 6.73 -4.66
N LYS A 383 32.68 7.11 -3.57
CA LYS A 383 33.87 6.42 -3.07
C LYS A 383 33.62 5.93 -1.68
N VAL A 384 33.92 4.66 -1.45
CA VAL A 384 33.73 4.02 -0.14
C VAL A 384 35.08 3.53 0.37
N TYR A 385 35.38 3.90 1.60
CA TYR A 385 36.61 3.54 2.29
C TYR A 385 36.33 2.62 3.48
N TRP A 386 37.24 1.68 3.71
CA TRP A 386 37.29 0.83 4.90
C TRP A 386 38.71 0.82 5.44
N HIS A 387 38.90 1.36 6.64
CA HIS A 387 40.22 1.53 7.26
C HIS A 387 41.28 2.16 6.31
N GLY A 388 40.87 3.20 5.62
CA GLY A 388 41.72 3.93 4.67
C GLY A 388 41.93 3.25 3.30
N THR A 389 41.47 2.02 3.11
CA THR A 389 41.48 1.34 1.81
C THR A 389 40.20 1.66 1.04
N LYS A 390 40.35 2.09 -0.21
CA LYS A 390 39.20 2.34 -1.09
C LYS A 390 38.64 1.00 -1.59
N VAL A 391 37.42 0.68 -1.20
CA VAL A 391 36.72 -0.57 -1.52
C VAL A 391 35.72 -0.42 -2.66
N LEU A 392 35.27 0.83 -2.95
CA LEU A 392 34.40 1.15 -4.08
C LEU A 392 34.82 2.53 -4.64
N ASP A 393 34.85 2.67 -5.98
CA ASP A 393 35.04 3.94 -6.69
C ASP A 393 34.32 3.88 -8.03
N MET A 394 33.11 4.42 -8.08
CA MET A 394 32.25 4.35 -9.25
C MET A 394 31.58 5.69 -9.53
N ASP A 395 31.24 5.91 -10.81
CA ASP A 395 30.33 6.99 -11.20
C ASP A 395 29.01 6.84 -10.48
N THR A 396 28.53 7.93 -9.84
CA THR A 396 27.32 7.89 -8.99
C THR A 396 26.06 7.65 -9.82
N GLU A 397 25.98 8.21 -11.03
CA GLU A 397 24.83 8.00 -11.92
C GLU A 397 24.78 6.55 -12.42
N PHE A 398 25.94 5.98 -12.81
CA PHE A 398 26.00 4.59 -13.23
C PHE A 398 25.61 3.63 -12.09
N LEU A 399 26.09 3.89 -10.89
CA LEU A 399 25.76 3.08 -9.70
C LEU A 399 24.27 3.11 -9.40
N THR A 400 23.64 4.30 -9.40
CA THR A 400 22.30 4.54 -8.90
C THR A 400 21.21 4.44 -9.98
N GLY A 401 21.56 4.75 -11.25
CA GLY A 401 20.59 4.98 -12.32
C GLY A 401 19.81 3.74 -12.76
N GLY A 402 20.42 2.57 -12.70
CA GLY A 402 19.85 1.29 -13.14
C GLY A 402 19.31 1.25 -14.58
N PRO A 403 19.12 0.08 -15.17
CA PRO A 403 18.53 -0.04 -16.49
C PRO A 403 17.02 0.20 -16.47
N ALA A 404 16.44 0.54 -17.63
CA ALA A 404 15.00 0.59 -17.84
C ALA A 404 14.67 -0.13 -19.16
N TYR A 405 13.74 -1.08 -19.11
CA TYR A 405 13.40 -1.94 -20.23
C TYR A 405 12.03 -1.64 -20.82
N ASP A 406 11.94 -1.74 -22.14
CA ASP A 406 10.68 -1.89 -22.86
C ASP A 406 10.49 -3.38 -23.20
N ARG A 407 10.01 -4.16 -22.22
CA ARG A 407 9.81 -5.59 -22.40
C ARG A 407 8.61 -5.87 -23.32
N PRO A 408 8.63 -6.95 -24.11
CA PRO A 408 7.48 -7.36 -24.92
C PRO A 408 6.31 -7.76 -24.01
N TYR A 409 5.08 -7.49 -24.46
CA TYR A 409 3.87 -7.86 -23.74
C TYR A 409 2.81 -8.41 -24.69
N VAL A 410 1.89 -9.19 -24.15
CA VAL A 410 0.70 -9.70 -24.83
C VAL A 410 -0.54 -9.05 -24.22
N SER A 411 -1.41 -8.50 -25.04
CA SER A 411 -2.67 -7.92 -24.56
C SER A 411 -3.52 -8.99 -23.88
N PRO A 412 -4.06 -8.72 -22.68
CA PRO A 412 -4.89 -9.69 -21.98
C PRO A 412 -6.19 -9.97 -22.73
N LYS A 413 -6.69 -11.20 -22.58
CA LYS A 413 -8.05 -11.54 -23.02
C LYS A 413 -9.02 -11.02 -21.95
N VAL A 414 -10.01 -10.26 -22.37
CA VAL A 414 -11.04 -9.69 -21.49
C VAL A 414 -12.28 -10.57 -21.52
N SER A 415 -12.86 -10.86 -20.37
CA SER A 415 -14.15 -11.55 -20.26
C SER A 415 -15.30 -10.63 -20.68
N GLY A 416 -16.27 -11.16 -21.39
CA GLY A 416 -17.43 -10.42 -21.88
C GLY A 416 -18.76 -11.08 -21.55
N LYS A 417 -19.84 -10.41 -21.94
CA LYS A 417 -21.21 -10.92 -21.74
C LYS A 417 -21.45 -12.21 -22.50
N GLU A 418 -20.76 -12.42 -23.63
CA GLU A 418 -20.82 -13.63 -24.45
C GLU A 418 -20.27 -14.88 -23.77
N ASP A 419 -19.41 -14.73 -22.79
CA ASP A 419 -18.82 -15.81 -21.98
C ASP A 419 -19.62 -16.09 -20.69
N GLU A 420 -20.74 -15.38 -20.46
CA GLU A 420 -21.48 -15.43 -19.20
C GLU A 420 -22.25 -16.72 -19.02
N VAL A 421 -22.02 -17.35 -17.88
CA VAL A 421 -22.82 -18.46 -17.36
C VAL A 421 -23.41 -18.02 -16.01
N PHE A 422 -24.70 -17.72 -16.03
CA PHE A 422 -25.41 -17.27 -14.83
C PHE A 422 -25.67 -18.47 -13.90
N PRO A 423 -25.33 -18.38 -12.60
CA PRO A 423 -25.51 -19.48 -11.66
C PRO A 423 -26.98 -19.59 -11.21
N GLU A 424 -27.36 -20.73 -10.66
CA GLU A 424 -28.61 -20.86 -9.91
C GLU A 424 -28.45 -20.15 -8.56
N ILE A 425 -29.29 -19.13 -8.30
CA ILE A 425 -29.23 -18.30 -7.10
C ILE A 425 -30.33 -18.73 -6.14
N PRO A 426 -30.00 -18.99 -4.85
CA PRO A 426 -31.01 -19.23 -3.83
C PRO A 426 -31.92 -18.00 -3.61
N SER A 427 -32.99 -18.19 -2.84
CA SER A 427 -33.84 -17.06 -2.42
C SER A 427 -33.03 -15.97 -1.72
N ALA A 428 -33.49 -14.71 -1.78
CA ALA A 428 -32.83 -13.60 -1.09
C ALA A 428 -32.65 -13.86 0.43
N GLY A 429 -33.59 -14.62 1.03
CA GLY A 429 -33.52 -15.02 2.44
C GLY A 429 -32.35 -15.96 2.76
N GLU A 430 -31.84 -16.70 1.80
CA GLU A 430 -30.68 -17.60 1.92
C GLU A 430 -29.39 -16.94 1.39
N ALA A 431 -29.49 -16.24 0.25
CA ALA A 431 -28.34 -15.64 -0.41
C ALA A 431 -27.71 -14.50 0.41
N ILE A 432 -28.51 -13.58 0.96
CA ILE A 432 -28.00 -12.43 1.73
C ILE A 432 -27.21 -12.87 2.97
N PRO A 433 -27.74 -13.73 3.88
CA PRO A 433 -26.94 -14.23 5.00
C PRO A 433 -25.69 -15.01 4.56
N ALA A 434 -25.77 -15.75 3.46
CA ALA A 434 -24.64 -16.50 2.93
C ALA A 434 -23.54 -15.57 2.39
N LEU A 435 -23.88 -14.46 1.72
CA LEU A 435 -22.93 -13.46 1.25
C LEU A 435 -22.30 -12.71 2.44
N LEU A 436 -23.10 -12.31 3.44
CA LEU A 436 -22.60 -11.70 4.68
C LEU A 436 -21.62 -12.60 5.45
N SER A 437 -21.80 -13.92 5.34
CA SER A 437 -20.91 -14.90 5.98
C SER A 437 -19.65 -15.20 5.19
N ASP A 438 -19.54 -14.70 3.97
CA ASP A 438 -18.32 -14.87 3.18
C ASP A 438 -17.16 -14.12 3.84
N LEU A 439 -15.98 -14.75 3.93
CA LEU A 439 -14.83 -14.14 4.59
C LEU A 439 -14.38 -12.84 3.91
N ASN A 440 -14.77 -12.58 2.66
CA ASN A 440 -14.51 -11.32 1.97
C ASN A 440 -15.45 -10.18 2.36
N VAL A 441 -16.58 -10.49 3.03
CA VAL A 441 -17.57 -9.50 3.51
C VAL A 441 -17.65 -9.48 5.03
N ALA A 442 -17.50 -10.64 5.69
CA ALA A 442 -17.65 -10.78 7.13
C ALA A 442 -16.79 -9.80 7.93
N SER A 443 -17.20 -9.53 9.16
CA SER A 443 -16.56 -8.57 10.06
C SER A 443 -15.05 -8.73 10.19
N ARG A 444 -14.34 -7.61 10.12
CA ARG A 444 -12.89 -7.51 10.40
C ARG A 444 -12.60 -7.18 11.86
N GLU A 445 -13.61 -7.17 12.73
CA GLU A 445 -13.50 -6.79 14.14
C GLU A 445 -12.38 -7.54 14.87
N TRP A 446 -12.15 -8.81 14.52
CA TRP A 446 -11.06 -9.62 15.08
C TRP A 446 -9.69 -8.95 14.95
N ALA A 447 -9.39 -8.30 13.83
CA ALA A 447 -8.15 -7.55 13.63
C ALA A 447 -8.26 -6.14 14.19
N ILE A 448 -9.31 -5.41 13.85
CA ILE A 448 -9.50 -4.00 14.23
C ILE A 448 -9.38 -3.80 15.74
N ARG A 449 -9.94 -4.71 16.55
CA ARG A 449 -9.86 -4.65 18.02
C ARG A 449 -8.46 -4.91 18.60
N GLN A 450 -7.52 -5.38 17.79
CA GLN A 450 -6.12 -5.53 18.19
C GLN A 450 -5.31 -4.25 17.96
N TYR A 451 -5.80 -3.35 17.11
CA TYR A 451 -5.15 -2.09 16.74
C TYR A 451 -5.65 -0.94 17.61
N ASP A 452 -4.75 -0.01 17.94
CA ASP A 452 -5.08 1.23 18.66
C ASP A 452 -5.59 2.31 17.68
N PHE A 453 -6.72 2.08 17.04
CA PHE A 453 -7.27 2.97 16.01
C PHE A 453 -7.79 4.33 16.53
N GLU A 454 -7.81 4.55 17.84
CA GLU A 454 -8.19 5.80 18.50
C GLU A 454 -7.03 6.47 19.27
N VAL A 455 -5.83 5.90 19.23
CA VAL A 455 -4.66 6.49 19.87
C VAL A 455 -4.41 7.89 19.30
N ARG A 456 -3.92 8.82 20.13
CA ARG A 456 -3.80 10.27 19.90
C ARG A 456 -5.12 11.06 20.03
N GLY A 457 -6.28 10.43 20.14
CA GLY A 457 -7.57 11.09 20.32
C GLY A 457 -8.00 11.97 19.13
N SER A 458 -7.47 11.66 17.93
CA SER A 458 -7.78 12.44 16.71
C SER A 458 -8.80 11.76 15.79
N THR A 459 -9.24 10.55 16.09
CA THR A 459 -10.19 9.80 15.26
C THR A 459 -11.61 10.38 15.43
N ALA A 460 -12.14 11.01 14.39
CA ALA A 460 -13.50 11.54 14.35
C ALA A 460 -14.53 10.50 13.90
N LEU A 461 -14.14 9.62 12.97
CA LEU A 461 -14.93 8.47 12.53
C LEU A 461 -13.97 7.26 12.39
N GLY A 462 -14.24 6.20 13.11
CA GLY A 462 -13.41 5.00 13.11
C GLY A 462 -13.78 4.00 11.99
N PRO A 463 -13.04 2.90 11.88
CA PRO A 463 -13.28 1.87 10.86
C PRO A 463 -14.54 1.04 11.11
N MET A 464 -15.12 1.14 12.28
CA MET A 464 -16.38 0.48 12.67
C MET A 464 -17.38 1.52 13.13
N VAL A 465 -18.63 1.40 12.69
CA VAL A 465 -19.69 2.38 12.92
C VAL A 465 -20.98 1.73 13.48
N GLY A 466 -21.88 2.53 14.03
CA GLY A 466 -23.18 2.09 14.52
C GLY A 466 -23.26 1.93 16.04
N LYS A 467 -23.95 0.90 16.51
CA LYS A 467 -24.22 0.71 17.95
C LYS A 467 -22.98 0.24 18.70
N MET A 468 -22.74 0.82 19.87
CA MET A 468 -21.69 0.38 20.79
C MET A 468 -21.83 -1.11 21.11
N ASN A 469 -20.73 -1.85 21.08
CA ASN A 469 -20.64 -3.32 21.26
C ASN A 469 -21.39 -4.16 20.21
N ALA A 470 -21.81 -3.54 19.11
CA ALA A 470 -22.48 -4.21 18.01
C ALA A 470 -22.30 -3.41 16.70
N ALA A 471 -21.12 -2.85 16.53
CA ALA A 471 -20.78 -2.03 15.39
C ALA A 471 -20.72 -2.85 14.09
N GLY A 472 -21.02 -2.22 12.97
CA GLY A 472 -20.87 -2.73 11.63
C GLY A 472 -19.72 -2.09 10.89
N PRO A 473 -19.60 -2.35 9.58
CA PRO A 473 -18.51 -1.79 8.76
C PRO A 473 -18.65 -0.28 8.54
N GLY A 474 -17.52 0.40 8.39
CA GLY A 474 -17.45 1.79 7.94
C GLY A 474 -16.76 1.88 6.57
N ASP A 475 -17.21 2.80 5.70
CA ASP A 475 -16.68 2.99 4.34
C ASP A 475 -15.32 3.66 4.33
N ALA A 476 -15.10 4.60 5.24
CA ALA A 476 -13.83 5.31 5.42
C ALA A 476 -13.69 5.77 6.87
N SER A 477 -12.46 5.92 7.33
CA SER A 477 -12.17 6.57 8.61
C SER A 477 -11.81 8.03 8.42
N ILE A 478 -12.05 8.85 9.45
CA ILE A 478 -11.71 10.29 9.44
C ILE A 478 -10.90 10.61 10.70
N ILE A 479 -9.76 11.24 10.51
CA ILE A 479 -8.92 11.79 11.57
C ILE A 479 -8.86 13.32 11.49
N MET A 480 -8.68 13.98 12.65
CA MET A 480 -8.41 15.42 12.78
C MET A 480 -6.92 15.62 13.10
N PRO A 481 -6.04 15.72 12.08
CA PRO A 481 -4.59 15.67 12.30
C PRO A 481 -4.04 16.98 12.90
N VAL A 482 -4.76 18.11 12.79
CA VAL A 482 -4.34 19.42 13.31
C VAL A 482 -5.11 19.73 14.60
N PRO A 483 -4.42 19.86 15.75
CA PRO A 483 -5.07 20.17 17.02
C PRO A 483 -5.91 21.46 16.96
N GLY A 484 -7.14 21.38 17.47
CA GLY A 484 -8.06 22.52 17.51
C GLY A 484 -8.80 22.79 16.19
N SER A 485 -8.52 22.07 15.11
CA SER A 485 -9.25 22.14 13.86
C SER A 485 -10.29 21.03 13.76
N PHE A 486 -11.47 21.35 13.21
CA PHE A 486 -12.47 20.35 12.81
C PHE A 486 -12.31 19.88 11.36
N ARG A 487 -11.31 20.38 10.64
CA ARG A 487 -10.97 19.87 9.31
C ARG A 487 -10.40 18.47 9.44
N GLY A 488 -10.95 17.51 8.68
CA GLY A 488 -10.58 16.11 8.75
C GLY A 488 -9.91 15.61 7.49
N LEU A 489 -9.03 14.62 7.67
CA LEU A 489 -8.45 13.80 6.63
C LEU A 489 -9.13 12.44 6.68
N ALA A 490 -9.84 12.08 5.63
CA ALA A 490 -10.46 10.77 5.47
C ALA A 490 -9.52 9.82 4.71
N ALA A 491 -9.58 8.53 5.02
CA ALA A 491 -8.83 7.49 4.32
C ALA A 491 -9.65 6.22 4.16
N THR A 492 -9.48 5.56 3.02
CA THR A 492 -10.10 4.27 2.70
C THR A 492 -9.25 3.48 1.71
N ILE A 493 -9.56 2.19 1.57
CA ILE A 493 -8.94 1.27 0.64
C ILE A 493 -9.98 0.84 -0.40
N GLY A 494 -9.55 0.68 -1.66
CA GLY A 494 -10.37 0.08 -2.73
C GLY A 494 -9.52 -0.90 -3.53
N CYS A 495 -10.07 -2.07 -3.80
CA CYS A 495 -9.49 -3.07 -4.68
C CYS A 495 -10.45 -4.23 -4.91
N ASN A 496 -10.71 -4.56 -6.17
CA ASN A 496 -11.33 -5.83 -6.50
C ASN A 496 -10.43 -6.62 -7.47
N PRO A 497 -9.65 -7.59 -6.96
CA PRO A 497 -8.72 -8.37 -7.77
C PRO A 497 -9.41 -9.23 -8.83
N TRP A 498 -10.63 -9.65 -8.59
CA TRP A 498 -11.40 -10.48 -9.52
C TRP A 498 -11.88 -9.69 -10.75
N PHE A 499 -12.21 -8.42 -10.56
CA PHE A 499 -12.48 -7.54 -11.69
C PHE A 499 -11.22 -7.33 -12.52
N THR A 500 -10.08 -7.14 -11.87
CA THR A 500 -8.79 -6.94 -12.54
C THR A 500 -8.32 -8.22 -13.27
N GLU A 501 -8.61 -9.40 -12.74
CA GLU A 501 -8.35 -10.67 -13.44
C GLU A 501 -9.21 -10.82 -14.70
N ALA A 502 -10.48 -10.46 -14.63
CA ALA A 502 -11.43 -10.57 -15.75
C ALA A 502 -11.23 -9.48 -16.83
N ASP A 503 -10.94 -8.26 -16.40
CA ASP A 503 -10.67 -7.09 -17.25
C ASP A 503 -9.70 -6.14 -16.53
N PRO A 504 -8.40 -6.21 -16.80
CA PRO A 504 -7.40 -5.42 -16.06
C PRO A 504 -7.61 -3.91 -16.14
N TYR A 505 -8.08 -3.41 -17.28
CA TYR A 505 -8.32 -1.99 -17.48
C TYR A 505 -9.51 -1.49 -16.64
N ASN A 506 -10.67 -2.11 -16.80
CA ASN A 506 -11.89 -1.71 -16.09
C ASN A 506 -11.82 -2.10 -14.60
N GLY A 507 -11.17 -3.21 -14.24
CA GLY A 507 -10.95 -3.61 -12.84
C GLY A 507 -10.09 -2.62 -12.06
N ALA A 508 -9.01 -2.11 -12.67
CA ALA A 508 -8.21 -1.06 -12.05
C ALA A 508 -8.97 0.28 -11.94
N MET A 509 -9.77 0.65 -12.95
CA MET A 509 -10.66 1.81 -12.86
C MET A 509 -11.67 1.66 -11.73
N SER A 510 -12.28 0.48 -11.58
CA SER A 510 -13.26 0.18 -10.53
C SER A 510 -12.61 0.23 -9.14
N SER A 511 -11.38 -0.25 -8.97
CA SER A 511 -10.64 -0.17 -7.70
C SER A 511 -10.41 1.28 -7.25
N VAL A 512 -10.09 2.18 -8.19
CA VAL A 512 -9.98 3.62 -7.89
C VAL A 512 -11.34 4.20 -7.52
N GLU A 513 -12.37 3.93 -8.32
CA GLU A 513 -13.71 4.50 -8.11
C GLU A 513 -14.31 4.02 -6.79
N GLU A 514 -14.12 2.76 -6.42
CA GLU A 514 -14.54 2.19 -5.13
C GLU A 514 -13.94 2.95 -3.95
N ALA A 515 -12.61 3.19 -3.96
CA ALA A 515 -11.96 3.97 -2.93
C ALA A 515 -12.52 5.42 -2.85
N LEU A 516 -12.70 6.07 -4.01
CA LEU A 516 -13.28 7.42 -4.03
C LEU A 516 -14.75 7.43 -3.57
N ARG A 517 -15.51 6.38 -3.88
CA ARG A 517 -16.91 6.20 -3.47
C ARG A 517 -17.03 6.06 -1.94
N GLY A 518 -16.14 5.29 -1.31
CA GLY A 518 -16.06 5.16 0.15
C GLY A 518 -15.79 6.50 0.85
N LEU A 519 -14.94 7.37 0.28
CA LEU A 519 -14.73 8.73 0.81
C LEU A 519 -16.00 9.59 0.74
N VAL A 520 -16.71 9.52 -0.39
CA VAL A 520 -17.97 10.24 -0.59
C VAL A 520 -19.04 9.77 0.41
N SER A 521 -19.08 8.47 0.72
CA SER A 521 -20.02 7.89 1.69
C SER A 521 -19.98 8.57 3.06
N VAL A 522 -18.78 8.98 3.50
CA VAL A 522 -18.62 9.66 4.80
C VAL A 522 -18.66 11.20 4.74
N GLY A 523 -18.90 11.76 3.56
CA GLY A 523 -18.97 13.22 3.34
C GLY A 523 -17.59 13.86 3.08
N ALA A 524 -16.55 13.08 2.82
CA ALA A 524 -15.26 13.59 2.44
C ALA A 524 -15.15 13.78 0.93
N ARG A 525 -14.59 14.91 0.50
CA ARG A 525 -14.28 15.16 -0.91
C ARG A 525 -12.98 14.44 -1.28
N PRO A 526 -13.00 13.54 -2.27
CA PRO A 526 -11.79 12.89 -2.76
C PRO A 526 -10.71 13.91 -3.15
N ASP A 527 -9.45 13.66 -2.75
CA ASP A 527 -8.34 14.61 -2.94
C ASP A 527 -7.11 13.98 -3.60
N ALA A 528 -6.69 12.78 -3.18
CA ALA A 528 -5.57 12.06 -3.77
C ALA A 528 -5.71 10.54 -3.61
N ILE A 529 -4.92 9.79 -4.41
CA ILE A 529 -4.69 8.38 -4.17
C ILE A 529 -3.20 8.06 -4.11
N THR A 530 -2.87 6.97 -3.42
CA THR A 530 -1.60 6.25 -3.56
C THR A 530 -1.91 4.79 -3.87
N ASN A 531 -1.02 4.10 -4.58
CA ASN A 531 -1.28 2.75 -5.06
C ASN A 531 -0.14 1.79 -4.76
N CYS A 532 -0.47 0.53 -4.46
CA CYS A 532 0.48 -0.57 -4.42
C CYS A 532 0.08 -1.60 -5.48
N LEU A 533 0.89 -1.73 -6.52
CA LEU A 533 0.59 -2.54 -7.69
C LEU A 533 1.23 -3.92 -7.54
N ASN A 534 0.44 -4.91 -7.11
CA ASN A 534 0.91 -6.28 -6.87
C ASN A 534 0.57 -7.18 -8.06
N PHE A 535 1.59 -7.57 -8.83
CA PHE A 535 1.44 -8.36 -10.06
C PHE A 535 2.47 -9.47 -10.15
N GLY A 536 2.28 -10.37 -11.09
CA GLY A 536 3.20 -11.49 -11.36
C GLY A 536 4.51 -11.05 -12.00
N ASN A 537 5.27 -12.04 -12.47
CA ASN A 537 6.60 -11.85 -13.04
C ASN A 537 6.56 -11.04 -14.36
N PRO A 538 7.20 -9.85 -14.42
CA PRO A 538 7.15 -8.95 -15.59
C PRO A 538 7.95 -9.46 -16.79
N GLU A 539 8.74 -10.52 -16.64
CA GLU A 539 9.48 -11.16 -17.72
C GLU A 539 8.56 -12.07 -18.57
N LYS A 540 7.36 -12.40 -18.04
CA LYS A 540 6.33 -13.13 -18.76
C LYS A 540 5.44 -12.13 -19.52
N PRO A 541 5.40 -12.17 -20.87
CA PRO A 541 4.70 -11.16 -21.67
C PRO A 541 3.20 -11.02 -21.39
N ASP A 542 2.54 -12.12 -21.00
CA ASP A 542 1.13 -12.12 -20.60
C ASP A 542 0.92 -11.39 -19.26
N ARG A 543 1.80 -11.60 -18.28
CA ARG A 543 1.76 -10.92 -16.98
C ARG A 543 2.01 -9.42 -17.14
N LEU A 544 3.01 -9.05 -17.93
CA LEU A 544 3.30 -7.64 -18.21
C LEU A 544 2.15 -6.95 -18.96
N GLY A 545 1.45 -7.67 -19.84
CA GLY A 545 0.27 -7.15 -20.52
C GLY A 545 -0.87 -6.80 -19.57
N VAL A 546 -1.14 -7.65 -18.58
CA VAL A 546 -2.11 -7.41 -17.51
C VAL A 546 -1.71 -6.18 -16.68
N PHE A 547 -0.47 -6.10 -16.21
CA PHE A 547 0.08 -4.95 -15.49
C PHE A 547 -0.10 -3.65 -16.27
N ARG A 548 0.29 -3.65 -17.55
CA ARG A 548 0.22 -2.47 -18.42
C ARG A 548 -1.22 -1.95 -18.58
N GLU A 549 -2.20 -2.83 -18.81
CA GLU A 549 -3.60 -2.43 -18.97
C GLU A 549 -4.21 -1.94 -17.65
N ALA A 550 -3.88 -2.56 -16.53
CA ALA A 550 -4.29 -2.09 -15.21
C ALA A 550 -3.73 -0.68 -14.92
N VAL A 551 -2.43 -0.45 -15.16
CA VAL A 551 -1.79 0.87 -14.97
C VAL A 551 -2.39 1.92 -15.92
N ARG A 552 -2.77 1.54 -17.14
CA ARG A 552 -3.47 2.43 -18.07
C ARG A 552 -4.84 2.84 -17.54
N GLY A 553 -5.64 1.87 -17.06
CA GLY A 553 -6.96 2.14 -16.47
C GLY A 553 -6.88 3.08 -15.26
N LEU A 554 -5.93 2.81 -14.35
CA LEU A 554 -5.65 3.65 -13.20
C LEU A 554 -5.29 5.10 -13.60
N GLY A 555 -4.41 5.27 -14.56
CA GLY A 555 -4.03 6.59 -15.04
C GLY A 555 -5.15 7.33 -15.75
N ASP A 556 -6.00 6.62 -16.52
CA ASP A 556 -7.09 7.20 -17.29
C ASP A 556 -8.20 7.75 -16.36
N ILE A 557 -8.62 6.98 -15.35
CA ILE A 557 -9.63 7.44 -14.40
C ILE A 557 -9.13 8.62 -13.55
N CYS A 558 -7.88 8.55 -13.09
CA CYS A 558 -7.29 9.62 -12.29
C CYS A 558 -7.17 10.93 -13.08
N ARG A 559 -6.81 10.87 -14.37
CA ARG A 559 -6.83 12.06 -15.24
C ARG A 559 -8.23 12.60 -15.47
N ALA A 560 -9.21 11.73 -15.71
CA ALA A 560 -10.58 12.15 -15.97
C ALA A 560 -11.25 12.79 -14.74
N LEU A 561 -10.90 12.33 -13.55
CA LEU A 561 -11.41 12.85 -12.28
C LEU A 561 -10.54 13.96 -11.68
N GLU A 562 -9.38 14.25 -12.29
CA GLU A 562 -8.39 15.22 -11.77
C GLU A 562 -7.88 14.84 -10.36
N ILE A 563 -7.78 13.53 -10.07
CA ILE A 563 -7.25 13.00 -8.80
C ILE A 563 -5.75 12.71 -8.97
N PRO A 564 -4.86 13.39 -8.24
CA PRO A 564 -3.42 13.16 -8.31
C PRO A 564 -2.99 11.84 -7.69
N ILE A 565 -1.87 11.33 -8.19
CA ILE A 565 -1.16 10.16 -7.66
C ILE A 565 0.23 10.66 -7.22
N PRO A 566 0.38 11.20 -6.00
CA PRO A 566 1.63 11.80 -5.57
C PRO A 566 2.69 10.78 -5.18
N SER A 567 2.30 9.56 -4.82
CA SER A 567 3.18 8.43 -4.47
C SER A 567 2.59 7.11 -4.92
N GLY A 568 3.37 6.05 -4.85
CA GLY A 568 2.95 4.68 -5.14
C GLY A 568 4.10 3.69 -5.03
N ASN A 569 3.76 2.41 -5.11
CA ASN A 569 4.70 1.29 -5.08
C ASN A 569 4.35 0.27 -6.15
N VAL A 570 5.34 -0.44 -6.65
CA VAL A 570 5.16 -1.58 -7.56
C VAL A 570 5.81 -2.80 -6.96
N SER A 571 5.04 -3.86 -6.80
CA SER A 571 5.47 -5.19 -6.37
C SER A 571 5.24 -6.18 -7.49
N LEU A 572 6.32 -6.67 -8.07
CA LEU A 572 6.30 -7.67 -9.14
C LEU A 572 6.86 -9.01 -8.62
N TYR A 573 6.89 -10.02 -9.48
CA TYR A 573 7.32 -11.39 -9.12
C TYR A 573 6.48 -12.05 -8.02
N ASN A 574 5.21 -11.63 -7.84
CA ASN A 574 4.31 -12.29 -6.88
C ASN A 574 3.80 -13.61 -7.46
N GLU A 575 4.70 -14.59 -7.58
CA GLU A 575 4.41 -15.94 -8.05
C GLU A 575 4.90 -16.97 -7.02
N GLY A 576 4.19 -18.08 -6.90
CA GLY A 576 4.53 -19.16 -5.99
C GLY A 576 5.26 -20.31 -6.67
N SER A 577 5.74 -21.26 -5.89
CA SER A 577 6.54 -22.41 -6.31
C SER A 577 5.92 -23.33 -7.37
N GLU A 578 4.59 -23.29 -7.52
CA GLU A 578 3.86 -24.06 -8.53
C GLU A 578 3.61 -23.30 -9.84
N GLY A 579 4.22 -22.11 -10.00
CA GLY A 579 4.14 -21.29 -11.22
C GLY A 579 2.84 -20.52 -11.41
N GLY A 580 1.96 -20.46 -10.39
CA GLY A 580 0.77 -19.64 -10.35
C GLY A 580 1.06 -18.25 -9.81
N GLY A 581 0.76 -17.19 -10.56
CA GLY A 581 0.81 -15.81 -10.04
C GLY A 581 -0.38 -15.52 -9.15
N VAL A 582 -0.22 -14.56 -8.21
CA VAL A 582 -1.34 -13.98 -7.47
C VAL A 582 -2.38 -13.37 -8.41
N LEU A 583 -3.57 -13.11 -7.91
CA LEU A 583 -4.51 -12.26 -8.65
C LEU A 583 -3.88 -10.88 -8.92
N PRO A 584 -4.12 -10.27 -10.09
CA PRO A 584 -3.68 -8.91 -10.35
C PRO A 584 -4.35 -7.95 -9.36
N THR A 585 -3.57 -7.38 -8.45
CA THR A 585 -4.10 -6.65 -7.28
C THR A 585 -3.59 -5.21 -7.27
N PRO A 586 -4.25 -4.28 -7.99
CA PRO A 586 -3.97 -2.85 -7.91
C PRO A 586 -4.60 -2.28 -6.64
N MET A 587 -3.90 -2.38 -5.52
CA MET A 587 -4.36 -1.86 -4.23
C MET A 587 -4.33 -0.34 -4.22
N ILE A 588 -5.44 0.30 -3.92
CA ILE A 588 -5.60 1.75 -3.87
C ILE A 588 -5.88 2.18 -2.43
N MET A 589 -5.09 3.13 -1.93
CA MET A 589 -5.43 3.89 -0.73
C MET A 589 -5.79 5.31 -1.17
N ALA A 590 -7.03 5.71 -0.90
CA ALA A 590 -7.53 7.04 -1.25
C ALA A 590 -7.65 7.92 0.00
N THR A 591 -7.41 9.21 -0.21
CA THR A 591 -7.59 10.25 0.82
C THR A 591 -8.57 11.31 0.34
N GLY A 592 -9.29 11.88 1.30
CA GLY A 592 -10.25 12.95 1.05
C GLY A 592 -10.29 13.94 2.21
N ILE A 593 -10.77 15.14 1.91
CA ILE A 593 -10.88 16.24 2.88
C ILE A 593 -12.35 16.44 3.25
N ILE A 594 -12.60 16.56 4.55
CA ILE A 594 -13.87 17.04 5.08
C ILE A 594 -13.63 18.34 5.85
N GLU A 595 -14.33 19.40 5.46
CA GLU A 595 -14.12 20.73 6.04
C GLU A 595 -14.55 20.82 7.52
N ASP A 596 -15.54 20.04 7.90
CA ASP A 596 -16.07 19.99 9.26
C ASP A 596 -16.50 18.56 9.61
N THR A 597 -15.69 17.86 10.40
CA THR A 597 -15.92 16.46 10.81
C THR A 597 -17.22 16.24 11.56
N ARG A 598 -17.84 17.30 12.12
CA ARG A 598 -19.18 17.25 12.75
C ARG A 598 -20.33 17.04 11.75
N LYS A 599 -20.01 17.09 10.44
CA LYS A 599 -20.94 16.78 9.35
C LYS A 599 -20.71 15.38 8.76
N ALA A 600 -19.75 14.62 9.29
CA ALA A 600 -19.47 13.28 8.83
C ALA A 600 -20.72 12.39 8.92
N VAL A 601 -20.87 11.52 7.94
CA VAL A 601 -21.97 10.57 7.82
C VAL A 601 -21.41 9.16 7.99
N SER A 602 -22.17 8.26 8.59
CA SER A 602 -21.79 6.85 8.74
C SER A 602 -22.83 5.91 8.12
N ALA A 603 -22.44 4.66 7.85
CA ALA A 603 -23.24 3.71 7.11
C ALA A 603 -24.52 3.23 7.86
N ASP A 604 -24.51 3.19 9.17
CA ASP A 604 -25.59 2.60 9.98
C ASP A 604 -26.93 3.36 9.87
N PHE A 605 -28.05 2.66 9.65
CA PHE A 605 -29.37 3.29 9.73
C PHE A 605 -29.64 3.89 11.10
N LYS A 606 -30.16 5.12 11.14
CA LYS A 606 -30.33 5.92 12.38
C LYS A 606 -31.74 5.90 12.92
N ASP A 607 -32.70 6.20 12.07
CA ASP A 607 -34.05 6.57 12.50
C ASP A 607 -35.12 5.67 11.84
N PRO A 608 -36.03 5.00 12.60
CA PRO A 608 -37.19 4.34 12.00
C PRO A 608 -38.10 5.34 11.26
N GLY A 609 -38.65 4.93 10.11
CA GLY A 609 -39.57 5.73 9.30
C GLY A 609 -38.89 6.67 8.29
N SER A 610 -37.57 6.69 8.24
CA SER A 610 -36.82 7.40 7.19
C SER A 610 -37.01 6.75 5.82
N ARG A 611 -36.91 7.54 4.75
CA ARG A 611 -36.87 7.02 3.37
C ARG A 611 -35.48 6.46 3.03
N VAL A 612 -35.46 5.35 2.29
CA VAL A 612 -34.25 4.74 1.75
C VAL A 612 -34.21 5.00 0.26
N TYR A 613 -33.08 5.48 -0.22
CA TYR A 613 -32.85 5.76 -1.64
C TYR A 613 -31.66 4.95 -2.15
N LEU A 614 -31.78 4.41 -3.38
CA LEU A 614 -30.62 4.04 -4.19
C LEU A 614 -30.21 5.26 -5.02
N VAL A 615 -28.99 5.72 -4.82
CA VAL A 615 -28.34 6.75 -5.64
C VAL A 615 -27.48 6.05 -6.69
N GLY A 616 -27.54 6.54 -7.94
CA GLY A 616 -26.90 5.90 -9.09
C GLY A 616 -27.79 4.85 -9.76
N SER A 617 -27.21 4.06 -10.67
CA SER A 617 -27.94 3.09 -11.49
C SER A 617 -27.30 1.71 -11.45
N THR A 618 -28.12 0.68 -11.27
CA THR A 618 -27.67 -0.72 -11.42
C THR A 618 -27.60 -1.07 -12.90
N LYS A 619 -26.53 -1.75 -13.29
CA LYS A 619 -26.29 -2.27 -14.63
C LYS A 619 -26.11 -3.78 -14.57
N ASP A 620 -26.26 -4.46 -15.69
CA ASP A 620 -26.02 -5.88 -15.83
C ASP A 620 -24.50 -6.15 -15.96
N GLU A 621 -23.81 -6.12 -14.82
CA GLU A 621 -22.35 -6.21 -14.66
C GLU A 621 -22.02 -7.21 -13.56
N MET A 622 -22.21 -8.51 -13.84
CA MET A 622 -22.06 -9.60 -12.87
C MET A 622 -20.67 -10.26 -12.89
N GLY A 623 -19.85 -9.94 -13.91
CA GLY A 623 -18.51 -10.53 -14.07
C GLY A 623 -17.60 -10.24 -12.88
N GLY A 624 -17.01 -11.28 -12.27
CA GLY A 624 -16.14 -11.18 -11.11
C GLY A 624 -16.85 -10.87 -9.78
N SER A 625 -18.17 -10.71 -9.74
CA SER A 625 -18.93 -10.41 -8.52
C SER A 625 -18.83 -11.52 -7.47
N LEU A 626 -18.98 -11.17 -6.22
CA LEU A 626 -18.99 -12.10 -5.10
C LEU A 626 -20.08 -13.18 -5.26
N LEU A 627 -21.27 -12.79 -5.74
CA LEU A 627 -22.34 -13.75 -6.02
C LEU A 627 -21.91 -14.81 -7.02
N PHE A 628 -21.35 -14.40 -8.17
CA PHE A 628 -20.88 -15.33 -9.20
C PHE A 628 -19.83 -16.29 -8.65
N ARG A 629 -18.87 -15.77 -7.89
CA ARG A 629 -17.83 -16.59 -7.27
C ARG A 629 -18.38 -17.60 -6.29
N LYS A 630 -19.33 -17.19 -5.47
CA LYS A 630 -19.93 -18.05 -4.42
C LYS A 630 -20.79 -19.17 -5.00
N TYR A 631 -21.51 -18.88 -6.08
CA TYR A 631 -22.47 -19.85 -6.67
C TYR A 631 -22.02 -20.45 -8.00
N GLY A 632 -20.75 -20.22 -8.43
CA GLY A 632 -20.17 -20.87 -9.59
C GLY A 632 -20.51 -20.23 -10.93
N GLY A 633 -20.91 -18.96 -10.92
CA GLY A 633 -21.04 -18.15 -12.14
C GLY A 633 -19.69 -17.93 -12.83
N ARG A 634 -19.70 -17.68 -14.12
CA ARG A 634 -18.49 -17.47 -14.93
C ARG A 634 -18.71 -16.40 -16.00
N GLY A 635 -17.62 -15.78 -16.45
CA GLY A 635 -17.69 -14.75 -17.47
C GLY A 635 -18.46 -13.52 -17.00
N GLY A 636 -19.14 -12.87 -17.93
CA GLY A 636 -19.88 -11.64 -17.70
C GLY A 636 -19.03 -10.39 -17.77
N ALA A 637 -19.70 -9.25 -17.98
CA ALA A 637 -19.03 -7.95 -17.94
C ALA A 637 -18.70 -7.55 -16.51
N VAL A 638 -17.47 -7.05 -16.27
CA VAL A 638 -17.12 -6.42 -14.99
C VAL A 638 -17.71 -5.01 -14.91
N PRO A 639 -17.90 -4.45 -13.70
CA PRO A 639 -18.31 -3.08 -13.52
C PRO A 639 -17.40 -2.08 -14.23
N LYS A 640 -18.01 -1.13 -14.96
CA LYS A 640 -17.30 -0.09 -15.69
C LYS A 640 -17.50 1.25 -15.02
N ALA A 641 -16.40 1.85 -14.58
CA ALA A 641 -16.41 3.20 -14.05
C ALA A 641 -16.69 4.24 -15.15
N ASP A 642 -17.56 5.19 -14.85
CA ASP A 642 -17.83 6.36 -15.70
C ASP A 642 -17.46 7.63 -14.91
N PRO A 643 -16.29 8.21 -15.17
CA PRO A 643 -15.80 9.37 -14.39
C PRO A 643 -16.75 10.58 -14.44
N ALA A 644 -17.45 10.80 -15.55
CA ALA A 644 -18.38 11.93 -15.67
C ALA A 644 -19.63 11.73 -14.80
N VAL A 645 -20.16 10.50 -14.80
CA VAL A 645 -21.30 10.12 -13.95
C VAL A 645 -20.89 10.17 -12.47
N PHE A 646 -19.72 9.62 -12.13
CA PHE A 646 -19.19 9.66 -10.76
C PHE A 646 -19.05 11.09 -10.26
N LYS A 647 -18.37 11.97 -11.00
CA LYS A 647 -18.15 13.38 -10.62
C LYS A 647 -19.49 14.08 -10.38
N ARG A 648 -20.45 13.93 -11.30
CA ARG A 648 -21.76 14.57 -11.21
C ARG A 648 -22.58 14.10 -10.00
N ILE A 649 -22.62 12.78 -9.76
CA ILE A 649 -23.44 12.21 -8.68
C ILE A 649 -22.80 12.48 -7.30
N SER A 650 -21.49 12.31 -7.18
CA SER A 650 -20.76 12.55 -5.94
C SER A 650 -20.86 14.02 -5.50
N GLU A 651 -20.76 14.99 -6.40
CA GLU A 651 -20.92 16.41 -6.10
C GLU A 651 -22.32 16.73 -5.54
N LYS A 652 -23.37 16.14 -6.12
CA LYS A 652 -24.75 16.29 -5.64
C LYS A 652 -24.92 15.69 -4.24
N LEU A 653 -24.39 14.47 -4.05
CA LEU A 653 -24.49 13.76 -2.77
C LEU A 653 -23.72 14.49 -1.66
N LEU A 654 -22.50 14.95 -1.92
CA LEU A 654 -21.73 15.79 -1.00
C LEU A 654 -22.45 17.10 -0.67
N SER A 655 -23.07 17.74 -1.67
CA SER A 655 -23.90 18.95 -1.42
C SER A 655 -25.09 18.65 -0.50
N ALA A 656 -25.74 17.49 -0.62
CA ALA A 656 -26.82 17.08 0.27
C ALA A 656 -26.31 16.81 1.70
N MET A 657 -25.12 16.21 1.85
CA MET A 657 -24.46 15.97 3.13
C MET A 657 -24.06 17.29 3.81
N ASP A 658 -23.48 18.23 3.08
CA ASP A 658 -23.14 19.56 3.60
C ASP A 658 -24.35 20.31 4.17
N ARG A 659 -25.53 20.09 3.60
CA ARG A 659 -26.81 20.63 4.10
C ARG A 659 -27.42 19.79 5.22
N ARG A 660 -26.74 18.70 5.66
CA ARG A 660 -27.22 17.78 6.69
C ARG A 660 -28.57 17.11 6.36
N LEU A 661 -28.83 16.87 5.09
CA LEU A 661 -30.03 16.16 4.64
C LEU A 661 -29.89 14.65 4.77
N VAL A 662 -28.66 14.13 4.60
CA VAL A 662 -28.32 12.71 4.66
C VAL A 662 -28.14 12.28 6.11
N ARG A 663 -28.79 11.17 6.52
CA ARG A 663 -28.69 10.58 7.86
C ARG A 663 -27.66 9.48 7.92
N SER A 664 -27.69 8.61 6.92
CA SER A 664 -26.67 7.58 6.70
C SER A 664 -26.43 7.38 5.21
N CYS A 665 -25.25 6.93 4.88
CA CYS A 665 -24.85 6.63 3.51
C CYS A 665 -23.87 5.46 3.53
N HIS A 666 -24.04 4.53 2.59
CA HIS A 666 -23.15 3.38 2.41
C HIS A 666 -22.99 3.11 0.92
N ASP A 667 -21.79 2.77 0.48
CA ASP A 667 -21.55 2.43 -0.92
C ASP A 667 -22.03 0.99 -1.24
N CYS A 668 -22.32 0.73 -2.51
CA CYS A 668 -22.63 -0.61 -2.98
C CYS A 668 -21.37 -1.23 -3.59
N SER A 669 -20.70 -2.10 -2.84
CA SER A 669 -19.51 -2.84 -3.27
C SER A 669 -19.79 -4.34 -3.32
N ASP A 670 -19.01 -5.18 -2.64
CA ASP A 670 -19.15 -6.63 -2.64
C ASP A 670 -20.56 -7.09 -2.27
N GLY A 671 -21.16 -7.91 -3.13
CA GLY A 671 -22.54 -8.42 -2.98
C GLY A 671 -23.63 -7.41 -3.30
N GLY A 672 -23.28 -6.22 -3.80
CA GLY A 672 -24.21 -5.23 -4.38
C GLY A 672 -25.15 -4.56 -3.38
N ALA A 673 -26.29 -4.07 -3.86
CA ALA A 673 -27.26 -3.32 -3.05
C ALA A 673 -27.85 -4.16 -1.90
N ALA A 674 -28.00 -5.46 -2.10
CA ALA A 674 -28.59 -6.35 -1.09
C ALA A 674 -27.70 -6.46 0.17
N VAL A 675 -26.39 -6.61 -0.01
CA VAL A 675 -25.41 -6.64 1.07
C VAL A 675 -25.30 -5.28 1.73
N ALA A 676 -25.15 -4.20 0.96
CA ALA A 676 -25.06 -2.84 1.49
C ALA A 676 -26.26 -2.48 2.38
N ILE A 677 -27.49 -2.77 1.96
CA ILE A 677 -28.69 -2.54 2.78
C ILE A 677 -28.65 -3.40 4.05
N ALA A 678 -28.24 -4.66 3.95
CA ALA A 678 -28.14 -5.55 5.10
C ALA A 678 -27.11 -5.04 6.13
N GLU A 679 -25.96 -4.53 5.66
CA GLU A 679 -24.92 -3.93 6.49
C GLU A 679 -25.41 -2.65 7.19
N MET A 680 -26.16 -1.80 6.52
CA MET A 680 -26.81 -0.65 7.15
C MET A 680 -27.81 -1.04 8.24
N CYS A 681 -28.62 -2.10 8.00
CA CYS A 681 -29.55 -2.63 8.97
C CYS A 681 -28.85 -3.20 10.22
N LEU A 682 -27.83 -4.06 10.00
CA LEU A 682 -27.13 -4.71 11.12
C LEU A 682 -26.32 -3.73 11.95
N SER A 683 -25.73 -2.71 11.34
CA SER A 683 -24.95 -1.64 12.01
C SER A 683 -25.84 -0.73 12.86
N GLY A 684 -26.98 -0.33 12.33
CA GLY A 684 -27.95 0.56 13.00
C GLY A 684 -28.89 -0.16 13.98
N ARG A 685 -29.01 -1.49 13.87
CA ARG A 685 -30.05 -2.27 14.56
C ARG A 685 -31.46 -1.80 14.22
N VAL A 686 -31.65 -1.37 13.00
CA VAL A 686 -32.90 -0.88 12.43
C VAL A 686 -33.19 -1.66 11.16
N GLY A 687 -34.34 -2.30 11.08
CA GLY A 687 -34.77 -3.01 9.89
C GLY A 687 -35.16 -2.05 8.76
N ALA A 688 -35.47 -2.62 7.60
CA ALA A 688 -35.97 -1.87 6.45
C ALA A 688 -36.95 -2.70 5.62
N GLU A 689 -37.90 -2.04 4.98
CA GLU A 689 -38.75 -2.62 3.96
C GLU A 689 -38.36 -2.04 2.62
N ILE A 690 -37.89 -2.90 1.70
CA ILE A 690 -37.27 -2.52 0.44
C ILE A 690 -38.06 -3.08 -0.74
N ASP A 691 -38.45 -2.20 -1.65
CA ASP A 691 -39.14 -2.50 -2.88
C ASP A 691 -38.12 -2.67 -4.02
N VAL A 692 -37.97 -3.88 -4.54
CA VAL A 692 -37.21 -4.12 -5.77
C VAL A 692 -38.02 -3.53 -6.94
N PRO A 693 -37.40 -2.69 -7.80
CA PRO A 693 -38.12 -2.07 -8.89
C PRO A 693 -38.67 -3.11 -9.90
N ARG A 694 -39.94 -2.99 -10.29
CA ARG A 694 -40.63 -3.93 -11.18
C ARG A 694 -40.04 -3.98 -12.59
N ASP A 695 -39.33 -2.94 -12.98
CA ASP A 695 -38.66 -2.77 -14.27
C ASP A 695 -37.21 -3.30 -14.30
N ALA A 696 -36.73 -3.81 -13.17
CA ALA A 696 -35.41 -4.41 -13.04
C ALA A 696 -35.50 -5.94 -12.96
N GLU A 697 -34.45 -6.60 -13.45
CA GLU A 697 -34.26 -8.01 -13.16
C GLU A 697 -33.75 -8.14 -11.71
N GLU A 698 -34.47 -8.92 -10.90
CA GLU A 698 -34.30 -8.96 -9.43
C GLU A 698 -32.88 -9.31 -9.00
N SER A 699 -32.29 -10.37 -9.56
CA SER A 699 -30.94 -10.83 -9.20
C SER A 699 -29.87 -9.82 -9.59
N ILE A 700 -30.00 -9.17 -10.72
CA ILE A 700 -29.06 -8.12 -11.17
C ILE A 700 -29.20 -6.90 -10.26
N TRP A 701 -30.41 -6.47 -9.93
CA TRP A 701 -30.63 -5.31 -9.07
C TRP A 701 -30.06 -5.52 -7.65
N LEU A 702 -30.25 -6.70 -7.10
CA LEU A 702 -29.79 -7.07 -5.76
C LEU A 702 -28.26 -7.19 -5.69
N TYR A 703 -27.63 -7.88 -6.65
CA TYR A 703 -26.30 -8.43 -6.49
C TYR A 703 -25.25 -7.91 -7.49
N SER A 704 -25.64 -7.17 -8.52
CA SER A 704 -24.63 -6.51 -9.37
C SER A 704 -23.83 -5.52 -8.54
N GLU A 705 -22.51 -5.49 -8.76
CA GLU A 705 -21.57 -4.62 -8.05
C GLU A 705 -21.20 -3.39 -8.91
N SER A 706 -22.17 -2.90 -9.70
CA SER A 706 -22.01 -1.73 -10.56
C SER A 706 -21.48 -0.51 -9.82
N ASN A 707 -20.56 0.18 -10.44
CA ASN A 707 -19.93 1.39 -9.90
C ASN A 707 -20.93 2.55 -9.70
N THR A 708 -20.54 3.57 -8.93
CA THR A 708 -21.27 4.82 -8.70
C THR A 708 -22.66 4.61 -8.10
N ARG A 709 -22.74 3.79 -7.05
CA ARG A 709 -23.98 3.54 -6.34
C ARG A 709 -23.82 3.66 -4.81
N TRP A 710 -24.86 4.24 -4.17
CA TRP A 710 -24.95 4.37 -2.72
C TRP A 710 -26.36 4.07 -2.24
N ILE A 711 -26.50 3.52 -1.03
CA ILE A 711 -27.73 3.46 -0.28
C ILE A 711 -27.72 4.61 0.71
N VAL A 712 -28.81 5.41 0.73
CA VAL A 712 -28.88 6.66 1.48
C VAL A 712 -30.15 6.71 2.31
N GLU A 713 -30.02 7.04 3.61
CA GLU A 713 -31.14 7.30 4.51
C GLU A 713 -31.46 8.80 4.57
N ILE A 714 -32.71 9.16 4.36
CA ILE A 714 -33.21 10.53 4.37
C ILE A 714 -34.45 10.62 5.26
N LYS A 715 -34.49 11.58 6.19
CA LYS A 715 -35.69 11.87 6.95
C LYS A 715 -36.83 12.32 6.05
N GLU A 716 -38.07 11.95 6.39
CA GLU A 716 -39.26 12.36 5.61
C GLU A 716 -39.31 13.89 5.41
N SER A 717 -38.94 14.68 6.42
CA SER A 717 -38.93 16.15 6.36
C SER A 717 -37.92 16.71 5.37
N SER A 718 -36.84 15.98 5.06
CA SER A 718 -35.74 16.39 4.18
C SER A 718 -35.87 15.81 2.76
N ALA A 719 -36.79 14.88 2.54
CA ALA A 719 -36.91 14.10 1.30
C ALA A 719 -37.10 14.99 0.06
N LYS A 720 -38.01 15.94 0.12
CA LYS A 720 -38.28 16.83 -1.02
C LYS A 720 -37.08 17.68 -1.43
N GLU A 721 -36.28 18.17 -0.47
CA GLU A 721 -35.06 18.94 -0.77
C GLU A 721 -33.99 18.03 -1.34
N PHE A 722 -33.79 16.84 -0.77
CA PHE A 722 -32.87 15.83 -1.29
C PHE A 722 -33.20 15.42 -2.72
N GLU A 723 -34.47 15.10 -3.00
CA GLU A 723 -34.97 14.77 -4.34
C GLU A 723 -34.73 15.92 -5.34
N GLY A 724 -34.88 17.18 -4.88
CA GLY A 724 -34.60 18.38 -5.68
C GLY A 724 -33.12 18.51 -6.08
N ILE A 725 -32.19 18.11 -5.20
CA ILE A 725 -30.75 18.12 -5.48
C ILE A 725 -30.37 16.95 -6.40
N MET A 726 -30.81 15.74 -6.06
CA MET A 726 -30.43 14.54 -6.78
C MET A 726 -31.10 14.44 -8.14
N GLY A 727 -32.35 14.91 -8.28
CA GLY A 727 -33.12 14.74 -9.50
C GLY A 727 -33.30 13.25 -9.87
N GLY A 728 -33.08 12.92 -11.14
CA GLY A 728 -33.18 11.53 -11.62
C GLY A 728 -32.05 10.58 -11.19
N ASP A 729 -31.05 11.06 -10.44
CA ASP A 729 -29.92 10.24 -9.97
C ASP A 729 -30.19 9.47 -8.66
N ALA A 730 -31.35 9.69 -8.03
CA ALA A 730 -31.78 8.96 -6.83
C ALA A 730 -33.20 8.39 -7.03
N ARG A 731 -33.39 7.14 -6.63
CA ARG A 731 -34.69 6.45 -6.62
C ARG A 731 -35.02 6.02 -5.20
N MET A 732 -36.20 6.39 -4.71
CA MET A 732 -36.71 5.86 -3.45
C MET A 732 -36.99 4.37 -3.63
N ILE A 733 -36.46 3.56 -2.71
CA ILE A 733 -36.54 2.08 -2.74
C ILE A 733 -37.18 1.49 -1.48
N GLY A 734 -37.54 2.30 -0.49
CA GLY A 734 -38.15 1.76 0.71
C GLY A 734 -38.10 2.70 1.92
N ARG A 735 -38.29 2.12 3.10
CA ARG A 735 -38.29 2.81 4.41
C ARG A 735 -37.57 1.98 5.46
N THR A 736 -36.92 2.68 6.40
CA THR A 736 -36.36 2.08 7.59
C THR A 736 -37.47 1.80 8.64
N GLY A 737 -37.32 0.73 9.42
CA GLY A 737 -38.16 0.43 10.57
C GLY A 737 -38.26 -1.05 10.90
N GLY A 738 -38.68 -1.34 12.11
CA GLY A 738 -38.84 -2.70 12.63
C GLY A 738 -37.49 -3.42 12.86
N ASP A 739 -37.61 -4.75 13.09
CA ASP A 739 -36.49 -5.63 13.46
C ASP A 739 -36.10 -6.61 12.35
N PHE A 740 -36.58 -6.37 11.11
CA PHE A 740 -36.37 -7.26 9.98
C PHE A 740 -35.96 -6.45 8.73
N LEU A 741 -35.12 -7.04 7.93
CA LEU A 741 -34.97 -6.65 6.53
C LEU A 741 -36.01 -7.41 5.71
N ALA A 742 -36.96 -6.69 5.10
CA ALA A 742 -37.92 -7.22 4.14
C ALA A 742 -37.49 -6.79 2.73
N ILE A 743 -37.12 -7.75 1.88
CA ILE A 743 -36.59 -7.50 0.52
C ILE A 743 -36.83 -8.72 -0.38
N ALA A 744 -37.26 -8.52 -1.61
CA ALA A 744 -37.45 -9.61 -2.62
C ALA A 744 -38.24 -10.80 -2.05
N GLY A 745 -39.33 -10.54 -1.34
CA GLY A 745 -40.15 -11.56 -0.71
C GLY A 745 -39.59 -12.24 0.55
N ALA A 746 -38.32 -11.97 0.89
CA ALA A 746 -37.69 -12.45 2.10
C ALA A 746 -37.96 -11.54 3.31
N ARG A 747 -37.90 -12.13 4.53
CA ARG A 747 -37.98 -11.39 5.80
C ARG A 747 -36.91 -11.92 6.75
N ILE A 748 -35.80 -11.20 6.86
CA ILE A 748 -34.63 -11.66 7.61
C ILE A 748 -34.49 -10.84 8.91
N PRO A 749 -34.38 -11.45 10.09
CA PRO A 749 -34.14 -10.71 11.33
C PRO A 749 -32.83 -9.95 11.29
N VAL A 750 -32.81 -8.69 11.73
CA VAL A 750 -31.59 -7.88 11.84
C VAL A 750 -30.55 -8.54 12.74
N SER A 751 -30.97 -9.22 13.80
CA SER A 751 -30.09 -10.02 14.67
C SER A 751 -29.43 -11.19 13.92
N GLY A 752 -30.14 -11.83 13.01
CA GLY A 752 -29.61 -12.92 12.15
C GLY A 752 -28.61 -12.40 11.13
N LEU A 753 -28.87 -11.22 10.52
CA LEU A 753 -27.90 -10.55 9.63
C LEU A 753 -26.60 -10.26 10.37
N TYR A 754 -26.69 -9.69 11.58
CA TYR A 754 -25.51 -9.40 12.39
C TYR A 754 -24.75 -10.67 12.78
N GLU A 755 -25.43 -11.73 13.16
CA GLU A 755 -24.81 -13.01 13.50
C GLU A 755 -24.07 -13.61 12.30
N SER A 756 -24.69 -13.58 11.11
CA SER A 756 -24.08 -14.05 9.86
C SER A 756 -22.83 -13.25 9.51
N TRP A 757 -22.83 -11.94 9.73
CA TRP A 757 -21.73 -11.06 9.42
C TRP A 757 -20.60 -11.08 10.47
N SER A 758 -20.93 -11.10 11.77
CA SER A 758 -19.96 -10.88 12.84
C SER A 758 -19.11 -12.11 13.19
N ARG A 759 -19.68 -13.34 13.06
CA ARG A 759 -19.05 -14.56 13.58
C ARG A 759 -17.99 -15.24 12.68
N PRO A 760 -18.06 -15.20 11.35
CA PRO A 760 -17.24 -16.08 10.50
C PRO A 760 -15.74 -16.02 10.79
N LEU A 761 -15.16 -14.84 10.86
CA LEU A 761 -13.72 -14.67 11.12
C LEU A 761 -13.33 -15.13 12.53
N TRP A 762 -14.14 -14.82 13.56
CA TRP A 762 -13.94 -15.29 14.92
C TRP A 762 -13.98 -16.81 15.02
N ASN A 763 -14.89 -17.47 14.30
CA ASN A 763 -14.99 -18.93 14.30
C ASN A 763 -13.72 -19.60 13.74
N VAL A 764 -13.07 -18.98 12.77
CA VAL A 764 -11.83 -19.52 12.18
C VAL A 764 -10.61 -19.15 13.02
N MET A 765 -10.49 -17.91 13.45
CA MET A 765 -9.30 -17.41 14.14
C MET A 765 -9.27 -17.76 15.64
N GLY A 766 -10.42 -18.06 16.21
CA GLY A 766 -10.58 -18.32 17.65
C GLY A 766 -10.73 -17.02 18.47
N GLY A 767 -11.25 -17.17 19.67
CA GLY A 767 -11.62 -16.07 20.57
C GLY A 767 -13.13 -16.01 20.80
N ALA A 768 -13.57 -15.16 21.74
CA ALA A 768 -14.98 -14.84 21.92
C ALA A 768 -15.35 -13.67 21.01
N ALA A 769 -16.41 -13.84 20.23
CA ALA A 769 -16.97 -12.76 19.42
C ALA A 769 -17.64 -11.69 20.31
#